data_36e66b854e2fd26ee896893f5728a265
#
_entry.id   36e66b854e2fd26ee896893f5728a265
#
_cell.length_a   1.000
_cell.length_b   1.000
_cell.length_c   1.000
_cell.angle_alpha   90.00
_cell.angle_beta   90.00
_cell.angle_gamma   90.00
#
_symmetry.space_group_name_H-M   'P 1'
#
loop_
_entity.id
_entity.type
_entity.pdbx_description
1 polymer ?
#
loop_
_entity_poly.entity_id
_entity_poly.type
_entity_poly.pdbx_seq_one_letter_code
_entity_poly.pdbx_strand_id
1 'polypeptide(L)'
;LALILGIALWMGGLLTSGWRSGAEAQGRVDFERDIRPLLLARCSGCHGAERSKGELRLDQRERALRGGASGPVIMPGDSAGSELIRRVTSRESTEQMPPTGERLSERELGLLRNWIDAGANWPAETVSGATANEPRRAEKSTWWSLQPMRAAIPPTPADIPAAWAGSAIDRLVYAGLAAKGLQPSPPADRRTLIRRLFYDLTGLPPTPEEVSAFVADRDPGAWERLVDRLLASPQYGEQWGRHWLDVARFGESKGFEQNHIINNLWGYRDYVIRSFNEDKPYDRFVVEQLAGDVVGAGEPEVEIATGFLVCGPYDSVGNQDEAQQKVIRANTVDDLITATSNAFLGLTVNCARCHHHKFDPIPTEDYYRLRAAFDGVTHAERVVATAEARATHAARLGPLEARRKSVVAEIETLEKAISSRALKLANREGRWSLPRATRQFNEHRFAPVRATHLRFLIRATSDRPRSGENARLDEFEVWTAGEATRNIALAATGATVSGSTTRRAEDVVGGNTYGVELVTDGRFGERWFVGSPAALTLRFPRPEIIDRIVFSQDRTLEPGTEASHLGSFVTEYEIEVSEDGQSWRRVADSQAREPFNEAQKIERFLARVTTADEATRLETLRAGRRELEGEIKSIPPLPLHWAGKFVEPKEPTYVHRGGDPQRRGSEVAPASLAILDGALPGFALSARAPEAERRLALARWIVDERNPLTARVMVNRLWHYHFGTGIVDTPSDFGFLGGRPTHPELLDWLANRLREHGWRLKPLHREILLSQTWQQASDHREEAARVDGSSRLLWRFPPRRLDAEEVRDTMLQVAGRLDLRAGGPGFRLYRYLEDNVATYVPLDHHGPETWRRAVYHQNTRASLIDGLTDFDLPDNASAAPTRARTISPLQSLTQFNHQLTLELASVLVERLEREAGADDEARVKRAFQLAFQRPPTASELAAARRLIEEHGWRALTRALLNANELFFLR
;
A
#
# COMPACT_ATOMS: atom_id res chain seq x y z
N LEU A 1 31.36 4.93 -29.22
CA LEU A 1 32.63 4.21 -29.33
C LEU A 1 33.78 5.15 -29.75
N ALA A 2 34.07 6.16 -28.97
CA ALA A 2 35.25 7.01 -29.12
C ALA A 2 35.32 8.02 -27.97
N LEU A 3 35.48 7.55 -26.72
CA LEU A 3 35.90 8.42 -25.60
C LEU A 3 36.27 7.59 -24.34
N ILE A 4 36.96 6.46 -24.53
CA ILE A 4 37.63 5.73 -23.45
C ILE A 4 38.93 5.19 -24.00
N LEU A 5 39.90 6.08 -24.23
CA LEU A 5 41.31 5.75 -24.46
C LEU A 5 42.11 7.05 -24.37
N GLY A 6 42.56 7.40 -23.18
CA GLY A 6 43.40 8.58 -23.01
C GLY A 6 43.66 9.02 -21.58
N ILE A 7 44.01 8.14 -20.66
CA ILE A 7 44.75 8.49 -19.42
C ILE A 7 45.51 7.23 -18.98
N ALA A 8 46.62 6.96 -19.66
CA ALA A 8 47.68 6.08 -19.18
C ALA A 8 48.97 6.43 -19.94
N LEU A 9 49.62 7.43 -19.45
CA LEU A 9 51.05 7.71 -19.79
C LEU A 9 51.40 9.07 -19.18
N TRP A 10 51.86 9.05 -17.95
CA TRP A 10 52.82 9.98 -17.40
C TRP A 10 53.16 9.62 -15.96
N MET A 11 54.26 8.97 -15.79
CA MET A 11 55.33 9.12 -14.80
C MET A 11 56.14 7.83 -14.71
N GLY A 12 57.11 7.74 -15.62
CA GLY A 12 58.29 6.93 -15.42
C GLY A 12 59.46 7.87 -15.25
N GLY A 13 60.24 7.68 -14.22
CA GLY A 13 61.54 8.43 -14.10
C GLY A 13 62.15 8.33 -12.70
N LEU A 14 63.08 7.36 -12.54
CA LEU A 14 64.28 7.40 -11.74
C LEU A 14 64.23 7.62 -10.21
N LEU A 15 64.66 6.58 -9.48
CA LEU A 15 65.96 6.63 -8.77
C LEU A 15 66.34 5.25 -8.24
N THR A 16 67.43 4.72 -8.78
CA THR A 16 68.25 3.59 -8.31
C THR A 16 69.06 4.01 -7.12
N SER A 17 68.99 3.29 -5.98
CA SER A 17 70.18 3.11 -5.13
C SER A 17 69.88 2.13 -4.00
N GLY A 18 70.73 1.11 -3.91
CA GLY A 18 71.12 0.55 -2.63
C GLY A 18 70.42 -0.71 -2.12
N TRP A 19 70.75 -1.87 -2.68
CA TRP A 19 70.58 -3.15 -1.98
C TRP A 19 71.45 -3.21 -0.72
N ARG A 20 70.83 -3.26 0.45
CA ARG A 20 71.45 -3.91 1.60
C ARG A 20 70.47 -4.98 2.10
N SER A 21 70.96 -6.22 2.07
CA SER A 21 70.32 -7.39 2.68
C SER A 21 70.26 -7.22 4.18
N GLY A 22 69.01 -7.00 4.66
CA GLY A 22 68.65 -7.15 6.07
C GLY A 22 67.68 -8.32 6.19
N ALA A 23 68.03 -9.33 6.95
CA ALA A 23 67.11 -10.42 7.34
C ALA A 23 65.91 -9.81 8.04
N GLU A 24 64.75 -9.76 7.37
CA GLU A 24 63.47 -9.41 7.99
C GLU A 24 63.13 -10.49 9.03
N ALA A 25 63.05 -10.09 10.30
CA ALA A 25 62.38 -10.85 11.34
C ALA A 25 60.95 -11.13 10.88
N GLN A 26 60.61 -12.40 10.64
CA GLN A 26 59.24 -12.84 10.33
C GLN A 26 58.36 -12.41 11.49
N GLY A 27 57.61 -11.35 11.34
CA GLY A 27 56.62 -10.84 12.27
C GLY A 27 55.60 -11.93 12.53
N ARG A 28 55.39 -12.24 13.80
CA ARG A 28 54.41 -13.21 14.28
C ARG A 28 53.01 -12.86 13.68
N VAL A 29 52.40 -13.84 12.98
CA VAL A 29 51.08 -13.64 12.36
C VAL A 29 50.05 -13.38 13.44
N ASP A 30 49.34 -12.26 13.38
CA ASP A 30 48.29 -11.87 14.30
C ASP A 30 46.92 -12.28 13.76
N PHE A 31 46.11 -12.93 14.56
CA PHE A 31 44.79 -13.43 14.13
C PHE A 31 43.87 -12.31 13.71
N GLU A 32 43.69 -11.26 14.53
CA GLU A 32 42.71 -10.19 14.27
C GLU A 32 43.10 -9.31 13.08
N ARG A 33 44.41 -9.07 12.93
CA ARG A 33 44.94 -8.22 11.85
C ARG A 33 45.11 -8.96 10.51
N ASP A 34 45.55 -10.22 10.55
CA ASP A 34 46.03 -10.90 9.35
C ASP A 34 45.13 -12.05 8.88
N ILE A 35 44.50 -12.79 9.83
CA ILE A 35 43.72 -14.03 9.55
C ILE A 35 42.24 -13.78 9.52
N ARG A 36 41.68 -13.12 10.50
CA ARG A 36 40.23 -12.86 10.58
C ARG A 36 39.69 -12.13 9.34
N PRO A 37 40.31 -11.06 8.84
CA PRO A 37 39.88 -10.42 7.58
C PRO A 37 39.91 -11.35 6.38
N LEU A 38 40.93 -12.23 6.31
CA LEU A 38 41.04 -13.21 5.25
C LEU A 38 39.90 -14.24 5.28
N LEU A 39 39.63 -14.83 6.45
CA LEU A 39 38.55 -15.78 6.62
C LEU A 39 37.20 -15.13 6.30
N LEU A 40 36.97 -13.89 6.73
CA LEU A 40 35.74 -13.15 6.42
C LEU A 40 35.59 -12.86 4.93
N ALA A 41 36.64 -12.46 4.24
CA ALA A 41 36.59 -12.09 2.84
C ALA A 41 36.48 -13.30 1.89
N ARG A 42 37.16 -14.41 2.20
CA ARG A 42 37.33 -15.55 1.29
C ARG A 42 36.50 -16.78 1.65
N CYS A 43 36.10 -16.95 2.91
CA CYS A 43 35.50 -18.20 3.40
C CYS A 43 34.09 -18.03 3.95
N SER A 44 33.77 -16.91 4.63
CA SER A 44 32.52 -16.74 5.37
C SER A 44 31.26 -16.72 4.51
N GLY A 45 31.36 -16.37 3.23
CA GLY A 45 30.21 -16.40 2.31
C GLY A 45 29.62 -17.80 2.10
N CYS A 46 30.42 -18.87 2.35
CA CYS A 46 29.96 -20.25 2.30
C CYS A 46 30.07 -20.97 3.66
N HIS A 47 30.97 -20.55 4.55
CA HIS A 47 31.27 -21.16 5.85
C HIS A 47 31.12 -20.15 6.99
N GLY A 48 30.08 -19.34 6.98
CA GLY A 48 29.77 -18.30 7.93
C GLY A 48 28.37 -18.42 8.55
N ALA A 49 27.86 -17.33 9.14
CA ALA A 49 26.59 -17.31 9.86
C ALA A 49 25.39 -17.61 8.97
N GLU A 50 25.38 -17.11 7.74
CA GLU A 50 24.26 -17.26 6.80
C GLU A 50 24.26 -18.60 6.04
N ARG A 51 25.45 -19.18 5.83
CA ARG A 51 25.62 -20.47 5.15
C ARG A 51 26.73 -21.26 5.82
N SER A 52 26.43 -22.53 6.17
CA SER A 52 27.43 -23.45 6.75
C SER A 52 27.55 -24.71 5.88
N LYS A 53 28.06 -24.53 4.64
CA LYS A 53 28.24 -25.68 3.74
C LYS A 53 29.16 -26.72 4.39
N GLY A 54 28.74 -28.00 4.35
CA GLY A 54 29.45 -29.08 5.00
C GLY A 54 29.50 -28.94 6.53
N GLU A 55 28.53 -28.25 7.16
CA GLU A 55 28.44 -27.95 8.59
C GLU A 55 29.65 -27.18 9.16
N LEU A 56 30.54 -26.69 8.30
CA LEU A 56 31.74 -25.95 8.67
C LEU A 56 31.43 -24.47 8.89
N ARG A 57 31.90 -23.92 9.99
CA ARG A 57 31.85 -22.50 10.36
C ARG A 57 33.26 -21.98 10.62
N LEU A 58 33.74 -21.07 9.77
CA LEU A 58 35.06 -20.44 9.89
C LEU A 58 35.00 -19.01 10.45
N ASP A 59 33.87 -18.61 10.95
CA ASP A 59 33.63 -17.33 11.61
C ASP A 59 33.53 -17.46 13.15
N GLN A 60 33.55 -18.70 13.69
CA GLN A 60 33.50 -18.98 15.12
C GLN A 60 34.62 -19.96 15.50
N ARG A 61 35.43 -19.55 16.51
CA ARG A 61 36.61 -20.32 16.95
C ARG A 61 36.29 -21.80 17.26
N GLU A 62 35.34 -22.04 18.12
CA GLU A 62 34.98 -23.41 18.58
C GLU A 62 34.48 -24.29 17.44
N ARG A 63 33.70 -23.71 16.52
CA ARG A 63 33.16 -24.43 15.37
C ARG A 63 34.21 -24.64 14.29
N ALA A 64 35.09 -23.68 14.07
CA ALA A 64 36.19 -23.81 13.10
C ALA A 64 37.18 -24.91 13.54
N LEU A 65 37.55 -24.96 14.81
CA LEU A 65 38.44 -25.99 15.38
C LEU A 65 37.77 -27.36 15.49
N ARG A 66 36.46 -27.43 15.71
CA ARG A 66 35.69 -28.69 15.69
C ARG A 66 35.64 -29.28 14.27
N GLY A 67 35.63 -28.44 13.24
CA GLY A 67 35.51 -28.83 11.85
C GLY A 67 34.08 -28.93 11.35
N GLY A 68 33.89 -29.57 10.20
CA GLY A 68 32.61 -29.77 9.54
C GLY A 68 32.17 -31.24 9.50
N ALA A 69 31.23 -31.58 8.60
CA ALA A 69 30.72 -32.93 8.41
C ALA A 69 31.82 -33.99 8.10
N SER A 70 32.97 -33.57 7.58
CA SER A 70 34.11 -34.44 7.26
C SER A 70 35.14 -34.49 8.39
N GLY A 71 34.90 -33.90 9.56
CA GLY A 71 35.82 -33.86 10.70
C GLY A 71 36.64 -32.56 10.78
N PRO A 72 37.72 -32.54 11.59
CA PRO A 72 38.57 -31.37 11.82
C PRO A 72 39.20 -30.84 10.54
N VAL A 73 39.11 -29.52 10.29
CA VAL A 73 39.69 -28.89 9.08
C VAL A 73 40.93 -28.06 9.35
N ILE A 74 41.18 -27.69 10.61
CA ILE A 74 42.36 -26.99 11.10
C ILE A 74 43.01 -27.87 12.15
N MET A 75 44.25 -28.26 11.91
CA MET A 75 45.08 -28.97 12.85
C MET A 75 46.13 -28.02 13.45
N PRO A 76 45.92 -27.48 14.64
CA PRO A 76 46.86 -26.52 15.24
C PRO A 76 48.30 -27.10 15.31
N GLY A 77 49.28 -26.39 14.78
CA GLY A 77 50.69 -26.85 14.71
C GLY A 77 51.03 -27.67 13.50
N ASP A 78 50.06 -27.99 12.61
CA ASP A 78 50.31 -28.80 11.42
C ASP A 78 49.46 -28.25 10.23
N SER A 79 50.00 -27.31 9.50
CA SER A 79 49.40 -26.76 8.31
C SER A 79 49.33 -27.77 7.17
N ALA A 80 50.32 -28.68 7.03
CA ALA A 80 50.39 -29.68 5.98
C ALA A 80 49.30 -30.76 6.15
N GLY A 81 48.95 -31.14 7.41
CA GLY A 81 47.88 -32.06 7.73
C GLY A 81 46.52 -31.42 7.79
N SER A 82 46.37 -30.09 7.72
CA SER A 82 45.13 -29.37 7.80
C SER A 82 44.34 -29.43 6.50
N GLU A 83 43.10 -29.96 6.55
CA GLU A 83 42.18 -30.09 5.42
C GLU A 83 41.87 -28.71 4.79
N LEU A 84 41.86 -27.63 5.58
CA LEU A 84 41.72 -26.26 5.09
C LEU A 84 42.83 -25.95 4.04
N ILE A 85 44.10 -26.21 4.35
CA ILE A 85 45.22 -25.95 3.45
C ILE A 85 45.14 -26.89 2.24
N ARG A 86 44.81 -28.16 2.43
CA ARG A 86 44.64 -29.13 1.34
C ARG A 86 43.61 -28.62 0.34
N ARG A 87 42.45 -28.17 0.77
CA ARG A 87 41.39 -27.72 -0.12
C ARG A 87 41.67 -26.37 -0.81
N VAL A 88 42.27 -25.41 -0.13
CA VAL A 88 42.58 -24.11 -0.75
C VAL A 88 43.73 -24.19 -1.73
N THR A 89 44.56 -25.25 -1.66
CA THR A 89 45.65 -25.53 -2.59
C THR A 89 45.28 -26.55 -3.68
N SER A 90 44.20 -27.33 -3.52
CA SER A 90 43.78 -28.35 -4.48
C SER A 90 43.53 -27.76 -5.87
N ARG A 91 43.89 -28.52 -6.91
CA ARG A 91 43.62 -28.20 -8.33
C ARG A 91 42.44 -29.00 -8.89
N GLU A 92 41.89 -29.92 -8.12
CA GLU A 92 40.76 -30.73 -8.53
C GLU A 92 39.45 -29.93 -8.31
N SER A 93 38.64 -29.78 -9.33
CA SER A 93 37.42 -28.93 -9.31
C SER A 93 36.40 -29.36 -8.28
N THR A 94 36.39 -30.63 -7.86
CA THR A 94 35.50 -31.18 -6.84
C THR A 94 35.92 -30.91 -5.40
N GLU A 95 37.21 -30.61 -5.19
CA GLU A 95 37.80 -30.40 -3.87
C GLU A 95 38.26 -28.97 -3.62
N GLN A 96 38.43 -28.20 -4.68
CA GLN A 96 38.96 -26.83 -4.62
C GLN A 96 38.09 -25.89 -3.80
N MET A 97 38.72 -25.08 -2.95
CA MET A 97 38.09 -23.95 -2.22
C MET A 97 38.89 -22.65 -2.48
N PRO A 98 38.18 -21.52 -2.74
CA PRO A 98 36.74 -21.41 -3.07
C PRO A 98 36.39 -22.18 -4.35
N PRO A 99 35.14 -22.71 -4.46
CA PRO A 99 34.73 -23.45 -5.66
C PRO A 99 34.53 -22.56 -6.89
N THR A 100 34.33 -21.26 -6.67
CA THR A 100 34.15 -20.23 -7.71
C THR A 100 34.87 -18.95 -7.28
N GLY A 101 35.35 -18.13 -8.22
CA GLY A 101 36.08 -16.89 -7.97
C GLY A 101 37.60 -17.04 -7.99
N GLU A 102 38.31 -15.97 -7.57
CA GLU A 102 39.79 -15.97 -7.53
C GLU A 102 40.32 -16.88 -6.43
N ARG A 103 41.39 -17.60 -6.72
CA ARG A 103 42.14 -18.42 -5.75
C ARG A 103 42.86 -17.55 -4.73
N LEU A 104 43.15 -18.14 -3.57
CA LEU A 104 44.04 -17.47 -2.61
C LEU A 104 45.43 -17.24 -3.23
N SER A 105 45.94 -16.04 -3.03
CA SER A 105 47.30 -15.69 -3.40
C SER A 105 48.34 -16.43 -2.53
N GLU A 106 49.59 -16.58 -3.03
CA GLU A 106 50.67 -17.20 -2.23
C GLU A 106 50.90 -16.48 -0.88
N ARG A 107 50.66 -15.18 -0.83
CA ARG A 107 50.71 -14.41 0.42
C ARG A 107 49.61 -14.82 1.39
N GLU A 108 48.37 -14.97 0.93
CA GLU A 108 47.23 -15.40 1.75
C GLU A 108 47.42 -16.85 2.24
N LEU A 109 47.94 -17.73 1.37
CA LEU A 109 48.27 -19.10 1.73
C LEU A 109 49.39 -19.14 2.77
N GLY A 110 50.44 -18.30 2.59
CA GLY A 110 51.53 -18.17 3.56
C GLY A 110 51.06 -17.70 4.92
N LEU A 111 50.12 -16.73 4.99
CA LEU A 111 49.52 -16.28 6.26
C LEU A 111 48.76 -17.40 6.95
N LEU A 112 47.92 -18.17 6.23
CA LEU A 112 47.18 -19.29 6.79
C LEU A 112 48.09 -20.41 7.33
N ARG A 113 49.15 -20.80 6.54
CA ARG A 113 50.11 -21.81 6.96
C ARG A 113 50.86 -21.37 8.22
N ASN A 114 51.45 -20.20 8.22
CA ASN A 114 52.19 -19.68 9.36
C ASN A 114 51.33 -19.52 10.62
N TRP A 115 50.08 -19.16 10.46
CA TRP A 115 49.13 -19.09 11.58
C TRP A 115 48.81 -20.47 12.16
N ILE A 116 48.54 -21.47 11.30
CA ILE A 116 48.23 -22.83 11.71
C ILE A 116 49.46 -23.47 12.37
N ASP A 117 50.64 -23.33 11.77
CA ASP A 117 51.90 -23.86 12.29
C ASP A 117 52.34 -23.22 13.59
N ALA A 118 51.96 -21.96 13.83
CA ALA A 118 52.07 -21.25 15.10
C ALA A 118 51.09 -21.71 16.18
N GLY A 119 50.28 -22.77 15.88
CA GLY A 119 49.28 -23.31 16.82
C GLY A 119 47.87 -22.82 16.62
N ALA A 120 47.59 -22.22 15.48
CA ALA A 120 46.24 -21.66 15.14
C ALA A 120 45.70 -20.79 16.26
N ASN A 121 46.52 -19.92 16.79
CA ASN A 121 46.18 -19.09 17.92
C ASN A 121 45.03 -18.13 17.54
N TRP A 122 43.86 -18.54 17.88
CA TRP A 122 42.63 -17.79 17.77
C TRP A 122 42.29 -17.27 19.16
N PRO A 123 42.30 -15.96 19.41
CA PRO A 123 41.93 -15.43 20.72
C PRO A 123 40.60 -16.05 21.16
N ALA A 124 40.51 -16.55 22.36
CA ALA A 124 39.26 -17.01 22.91
C ALA A 124 38.27 -15.85 22.79
N GLU A 125 37.17 -16.05 22.05
CA GLU A 125 36.05 -15.19 22.29
C GLU A 125 35.77 -15.28 23.79
N THR A 126 36.05 -14.21 24.51
CA THR A 126 35.51 -14.06 25.85
C THR A 126 34.02 -14.23 25.68
N VAL A 127 33.50 -15.39 26.11
CA VAL A 127 32.09 -15.60 26.34
C VAL A 127 31.78 -14.76 27.57
N SER A 128 31.80 -13.44 27.41
CA SER A 128 30.93 -12.62 28.19
C SER A 128 29.55 -12.91 27.61
N GLY A 129 28.74 -13.59 28.38
CA GLY A 129 27.27 -13.57 28.19
C GLY A 129 26.72 -12.17 28.45
N ALA A 130 27.52 -11.15 28.20
CA ALA A 130 27.24 -9.73 28.08
C ALA A 130 27.89 -9.26 26.79
N THR A 131 27.12 -9.31 25.70
CA THR A 131 27.11 -8.24 24.73
C THR A 131 28.46 -7.68 24.24
N ALA A 132 28.93 -8.15 23.06
CA ALA A 132 29.78 -7.32 22.18
C ALA A 132 29.13 -5.97 21.79
N ASN A 133 28.00 -5.67 22.35
CA ASN A 133 27.20 -4.43 22.28
C ASN A 133 27.39 -3.49 23.48
N GLU A 134 28.03 -3.87 24.58
CA GLU A 134 28.13 -2.98 25.76
C GLU A 134 28.94 -1.69 25.50
N PRO A 135 30.12 -1.69 24.85
CA PRO A 135 30.78 -0.43 24.52
C PRO A 135 29.99 0.39 23.48
N ARG A 136 29.41 -0.27 22.47
CA ARG A 136 28.50 0.38 21.50
C ARG A 136 27.18 0.82 22.14
N ARG A 137 26.67 0.10 23.12
CA ARG A 137 25.47 0.46 23.89
C ARG A 137 25.73 1.67 24.78
N ALA A 138 26.89 1.78 25.41
CA ALA A 138 27.29 2.95 26.19
C ALA A 138 27.49 4.20 25.30
N GLU A 139 28.16 4.09 24.15
CA GLU A 139 28.27 5.18 23.15
C GLU A 139 26.92 5.58 22.59
N LYS A 140 26.06 4.59 22.29
CA LYS A 140 24.73 4.80 21.73
C LYS A 140 23.73 5.38 22.74
N SER A 141 23.91 5.13 24.04
CA SER A 141 23.11 5.78 25.10
C SER A 141 23.32 7.30 25.16
N THR A 142 24.41 7.83 24.58
CA THR A 142 24.70 9.27 24.49
C THR A 142 24.24 9.91 23.16
N TRP A 143 23.59 9.15 22.28
CA TRP A 143 23.10 9.69 21.00
C TRP A 143 22.12 10.84 21.22
N TRP A 144 22.28 11.90 20.46
CA TRP A 144 21.61 13.18 20.69
C TRP A 144 20.08 13.07 20.82
N SER A 145 19.43 12.28 19.95
CA SER A 145 17.97 12.16 19.91
C SER A 145 17.38 11.40 21.09
N LEU A 146 18.16 10.49 21.70
CA LEU A 146 17.75 9.66 22.85
C LEU A 146 17.97 10.38 24.20
N GLN A 147 18.59 11.56 24.20
CA GLN A 147 18.79 12.33 25.41
C GLN A 147 17.52 13.12 25.76
N PRO A 148 17.24 13.31 27.07
CA PRO A 148 16.19 14.25 27.49
C PRO A 148 16.33 15.61 26.81
N MET A 149 15.21 16.23 26.49
CA MET A 149 15.21 17.59 25.90
C MET A 149 15.81 18.59 26.89
N ARG A 150 16.68 19.47 26.38
CA ARG A 150 17.33 20.49 27.20
C ARG A 150 16.49 21.77 27.19
N ALA A 151 16.46 22.48 28.29
CA ALA A 151 15.96 23.83 28.33
C ALA A 151 16.98 24.74 27.59
N ALA A 152 16.71 25.06 26.34
CA ALA A 152 17.58 25.92 25.55
C ALA A 152 17.31 27.40 25.90
N ILE A 153 18.33 28.11 26.36
CA ILE A 153 18.28 29.56 26.56
C ILE A 153 18.77 30.21 25.26
N PRO A 154 17.91 30.91 24.51
CA PRO A 154 18.33 31.55 23.28
C PRO A 154 19.48 32.56 23.55
N PRO A 155 20.63 32.43 22.86
CA PRO A 155 21.77 33.34 23.07
C PRO A 155 21.40 34.74 22.59
N THR A 156 22.15 35.74 23.06
CA THR A 156 22.07 37.13 22.56
C THR A 156 23.45 37.55 22.06
N PRO A 157 23.84 37.17 20.83
CA PRO A 157 25.12 37.59 20.26
C PRO A 157 25.22 39.09 20.23
N ALA A 158 26.42 39.63 20.50
CA ALA A 158 26.63 41.10 20.61
C ALA A 158 26.42 41.85 19.27
N ASP A 159 26.58 41.15 18.16
CA ASP A 159 26.50 41.67 16.80
C ASP A 159 25.17 41.32 16.08
N ILE A 160 24.19 40.81 16.82
CA ILE A 160 22.89 40.46 16.26
C ILE A 160 22.17 41.69 15.69
N PRO A 161 21.63 41.65 14.46
CA PRO A 161 20.83 42.74 13.93
C PRO A 161 19.63 43.04 14.84
N ALA A 162 19.31 44.31 15.07
CA ALA A 162 18.26 44.70 16.01
C ALA A 162 16.89 44.06 15.73
N ALA A 163 16.52 43.83 14.46
CA ALA A 163 15.29 43.18 14.08
C ALA A 163 15.27 41.66 14.47
N TRP A 164 16.42 41.03 14.63
CA TRP A 164 16.57 39.60 14.98
C TRP A 164 16.61 39.35 16.49
N ALA A 165 16.90 40.41 17.27
CA ALA A 165 17.09 40.26 18.71
C ALA A 165 15.79 39.91 19.48
N GLY A 166 14.63 40.23 18.92
CA GLY A 166 13.33 40.05 19.58
C GLY A 166 12.78 38.61 19.61
N SER A 167 13.19 37.78 18.64
CA SER A 167 12.69 36.40 18.49
C SER A 167 13.72 35.39 19.01
N ALA A 168 13.26 34.39 19.75
CA ALA A 168 14.10 33.26 20.19
C ALA A 168 14.61 32.44 18.97
N ILE A 169 13.73 32.20 17.99
CA ILE A 169 14.06 31.49 16.73
C ILE A 169 15.19 32.21 16.03
N ASP A 170 15.05 33.54 15.85
CA ASP A 170 16.02 34.35 15.13
C ASP A 170 17.38 34.36 15.83
N ARG A 171 17.40 34.50 17.17
CA ARG A 171 18.63 34.43 17.95
C ARG A 171 19.36 33.10 17.82
N LEU A 172 18.62 31.99 17.83
CA LEU A 172 19.20 30.63 17.70
C LEU A 172 19.74 30.40 16.28
N VAL A 173 19.01 30.84 15.24
CA VAL A 173 19.47 30.75 13.85
C VAL A 173 20.68 31.65 13.61
N TYR A 174 20.62 32.90 14.12
CA TYR A 174 21.74 33.87 13.98
C TYR A 174 23.03 33.34 14.64
N ALA A 175 22.93 32.69 15.79
CA ALA A 175 24.10 32.11 16.43
C ALA A 175 24.78 31.05 15.53
N GLY A 176 24.00 30.24 14.84
CA GLY A 176 24.51 29.28 13.85
C GLY A 176 25.18 29.94 12.64
N LEU A 177 24.58 31.03 12.13
CA LEU A 177 25.13 31.82 11.04
C LEU A 177 26.46 32.50 11.45
N ALA A 178 26.47 33.21 12.59
CA ALA A 178 27.62 33.90 13.13
C ALA A 178 28.81 32.97 13.38
N ALA A 179 28.55 31.72 13.86
CA ALA A 179 29.59 30.69 14.05
C ALA A 179 30.28 30.27 12.74
N LYS A 180 29.67 30.59 11.57
CA LYS A 180 30.22 30.33 10.24
C LYS A 180 30.60 31.62 9.48
N GLY A 181 30.55 32.76 10.13
CA GLY A 181 30.84 34.07 9.52
C GLY A 181 29.80 34.47 8.47
N LEU A 182 28.58 33.94 8.56
CA LEU A 182 27.48 34.25 7.65
C LEU A 182 26.59 35.36 8.25
N GLN A 183 26.01 36.16 7.36
CA GLN A 183 24.98 37.12 7.69
C GLN A 183 23.65 36.71 7.06
N PRO A 184 22.51 36.98 7.72
CA PRO A 184 21.21 36.69 7.13
C PRO A 184 20.92 37.61 5.93
N SER A 185 20.00 37.21 5.08
CA SER A 185 19.50 38.04 3.98
C SER A 185 18.54 39.11 4.50
N PRO A 186 18.37 40.24 3.77
CA PRO A 186 17.35 41.22 4.13
C PRO A 186 15.94 40.62 4.05
N PRO A 187 14.94 41.30 4.64
CA PRO A 187 13.54 40.87 4.48
C PRO A 187 13.12 40.89 3.01
N ALA A 188 12.27 39.92 2.63
CA ALA A 188 11.64 39.89 1.32
C ALA A 188 10.61 41.03 1.20
N ASP A 189 10.28 41.42 -0.03
CA ASP A 189 9.24 42.41 -0.29
C ASP A 189 7.84 41.85 0.07
N ARG A 190 6.89 42.75 0.30
CA ARG A 190 5.54 42.40 0.77
C ARG A 190 4.75 41.51 -0.20
N ARG A 191 4.98 41.62 -1.52
CA ARG A 191 4.32 40.73 -2.50
C ARG A 191 4.85 39.31 -2.40
N THR A 192 6.15 39.19 -2.27
CA THR A 192 6.81 37.87 -2.05
C THR A 192 6.33 37.24 -0.74
N LEU A 193 6.28 38.07 0.35
CA LEU A 193 5.83 37.55 1.66
C LEU A 193 4.39 37.06 1.64
N ILE A 194 3.42 37.83 1.10
CA ILE A 194 2.03 37.39 1.06
C ILE A 194 1.85 36.14 0.17
N ARG A 195 2.52 36.08 -0.99
CA ARG A 195 2.46 34.93 -1.89
C ARG A 195 2.99 33.68 -1.18
N ARG A 196 4.16 33.77 -0.56
CA ARG A 196 4.79 32.70 0.21
C ARG A 196 3.88 32.18 1.32
N LEU A 197 3.32 33.10 2.12
CA LEU A 197 2.48 32.79 3.27
C LEU A 197 1.18 32.05 2.86
N PHE A 198 0.55 32.48 1.76
CA PHE A 198 -0.66 31.83 1.26
C PHE A 198 -0.40 30.37 0.85
N TYR A 199 0.66 30.12 0.08
CA TYR A 199 1.02 28.76 -0.30
C TYR A 199 1.46 27.93 0.90
N ASP A 200 2.20 28.51 1.83
CA ASP A 200 2.68 27.81 3.02
C ASP A 200 1.54 27.34 3.92
N LEU A 201 0.56 28.21 4.17
CA LEU A 201 -0.54 27.91 5.07
C LEU A 201 -1.77 27.31 4.38
N THR A 202 -2.02 27.61 3.11
CA THR A 202 -3.28 27.21 2.46
C THR A 202 -3.08 26.37 1.19
N GLY A 203 -1.85 26.32 0.65
CA GLY A 203 -1.57 25.65 -0.63
C GLY A 203 -2.18 26.34 -1.86
N LEU A 204 -2.62 27.60 -1.72
CA LEU A 204 -3.29 28.38 -2.76
C LEU A 204 -2.64 29.76 -2.92
N PRO A 205 -2.65 30.36 -4.12
CA PRO A 205 -2.20 31.73 -4.30
C PRO A 205 -3.18 32.73 -3.66
N PRO A 206 -2.70 33.90 -3.19
CA PRO A 206 -3.58 35.02 -2.84
C PRO A 206 -4.28 35.58 -4.07
N THR A 207 -5.45 36.17 -3.90
CA THR A 207 -6.12 36.95 -4.95
C THR A 207 -5.38 38.27 -5.22
N PRO A 208 -5.50 38.81 -6.43
CA PRO A 208 -4.93 40.15 -6.74
C PRO A 208 -5.40 41.24 -5.78
N GLU A 209 -6.63 41.15 -5.31
CA GLU A 209 -7.24 42.08 -4.36
C GLU A 209 -6.61 41.95 -2.97
N GLU A 210 -6.36 40.74 -2.46
CA GLU A 210 -5.66 40.47 -1.20
C GLU A 210 -4.21 40.97 -1.24
N VAL A 211 -3.51 40.77 -2.36
CA VAL A 211 -2.17 41.27 -2.56
C VAL A 211 -2.16 42.81 -2.52
N SER A 212 -3.07 43.45 -3.25
CA SER A 212 -3.17 44.90 -3.32
C SER A 212 -3.50 45.53 -1.95
N ALA A 213 -4.44 44.94 -1.23
CA ALA A 213 -4.82 45.36 0.10
C ALA A 213 -3.64 45.25 1.10
N PHE A 214 -2.97 44.09 1.13
CA PHE A 214 -1.84 43.89 2.03
C PHE A 214 -0.65 44.81 1.70
N VAL A 215 -0.32 44.96 0.43
CA VAL A 215 0.79 45.85 0.00
C VAL A 215 0.50 47.33 0.36
N ALA A 216 -0.75 47.75 0.30
CA ALA A 216 -1.17 49.12 0.67
C ALA A 216 -1.28 49.35 2.19
N ASP A 217 -1.54 48.31 2.98
CA ASP A 217 -1.66 48.38 4.44
C ASP A 217 -0.30 48.69 5.08
N ARG A 218 -0.17 49.90 5.72
CA ARG A 218 1.05 50.37 6.38
C ARG A 218 1.05 50.15 7.89
N ASP A 219 0.00 49.56 8.44
CA ASP A 219 -0.06 49.22 9.86
C ASP A 219 1.05 48.24 10.23
N PRO A 220 1.84 48.48 11.28
CA PRO A 220 2.86 47.55 11.76
C PRO A 220 2.33 46.13 12.07
N GLY A 221 1.08 46.01 12.55
CA GLY A 221 0.42 44.72 12.85
C GLY A 221 -0.19 44.01 11.63
N ALA A 222 -0.07 44.58 10.41
CA ALA A 222 -0.68 44.00 9.20
C ALA A 222 -0.20 42.56 8.91
N TRP A 223 1.09 42.28 9.16
CA TRP A 223 1.65 40.96 8.99
C TRP A 223 1.08 39.95 9.98
N GLU A 224 1.02 40.28 11.26
CA GLU A 224 0.46 39.43 12.30
C GLU A 224 -1.01 39.11 12.03
N ARG A 225 -1.83 40.14 11.69
CA ARG A 225 -3.23 39.93 11.34
C ARG A 225 -3.42 38.99 10.13
N LEU A 226 -2.54 39.08 9.14
CA LEU A 226 -2.55 38.23 7.97
C LEU A 226 -2.24 36.77 8.33
N VAL A 227 -1.21 36.54 9.14
CA VAL A 227 -0.83 35.20 9.66
C VAL A 227 -2.01 34.57 10.45
N ASP A 228 -2.56 35.35 11.40
CA ASP A 228 -3.66 34.89 12.25
C ASP A 228 -4.91 34.56 11.43
N ARG A 229 -5.24 35.35 10.41
CA ARG A 229 -6.34 35.12 9.48
C ARG A 229 -6.16 33.80 8.70
N LEU A 230 -4.97 33.53 8.18
CA LEU A 230 -4.71 32.32 7.37
C LEU A 230 -4.63 31.06 8.24
N LEU A 231 -4.09 31.16 9.46
CA LEU A 231 -4.14 30.05 10.44
C LEU A 231 -5.58 29.70 10.86
N ALA A 232 -6.52 30.66 10.78
CA ALA A 232 -7.95 30.42 11.07
C ALA A 232 -8.73 29.94 9.83
N SER A 233 -8.14 29.95 8.64
CA SER A 233 -8.84 29.55 7.41
C SER A 233 -9.04 28.02 7.33
N PRO A 234 -10.16 27.52 6.75
CA PRO A 234 -10.36 26.10 6.53
C PRO A 234 -9.29 25.43 5.64
N GLN A 235 -8.69 26.21 4.75
CA GLN A 235 -7.65 25.76 3.83
C GLN A 235 -6.33 25.40 4.54
N TYR A 236 -6.12 25.92 5.76
CA TYR A 236 -4.98 25.53 6.58
C TYR A 236 -5.01 24.01 6.88
N GLY A 237 -6.13 23.48 7.32
CA GLY A 237 -6.24 22.04 7.58
C GLY A 237 -6.12 21.19 6.32
N GLU A 238 -6.58 21.70 5.16
CA GLU A 238 -6.41 21.01 3.88
C GLU A 238 -4.92 20.90 3.48
N GLN A 239 -4.16 21.97 3.62
CA GLN A 239 -2.72 22.02 3.29
C GLN A 239 -1.89 21.19 4.28
N TRP A 240 -2.05 21.45 5.59
CA TRP A 240 -1.24 20.79 6.62
C TRP A 240 -1.69 19.34 6.87
N GLY A 241 -2.98 19.05 6.68
CA GLY A 241 -3.50 17.67 6.67
C GLY A 241 -2.91 16.85 5.53
N ARG A 242 -2.73 17.44 4.34
CA ARG A 242 -2.09 16.74 3.21
C ARG A 242 -0.67 16.28 3.56
N HIS A 243 0.12 17.12 4.22
CA HIS A 243 1.46 16.73 4.68
C HIS A 243 1.41 15.55 5.65
N TRP A 244 0.41 15.52 6.54
CA TRP A 244 0.22 14.37 7.42
C TRP A 244 -0.20 13.10 6.68
N LEU A 245 -1.05 13.22 5.66
CA LEU A 245 -1.51 12.08 4.85
C LEU A 245 -0.36 11.38 4.13
N ASP A 246 0.68 12.12 3.72
CA ASP A 246 1.92 11.54 3.16
C ASP A 246 2.69 10.70 4.21
N VAL A 247 2.78 11.20 5.44
CA VAL A 247 3.42 10.47 6.56
C VAL A 247 2.60 9.23 6.93
N ALA A 248 1.27 9.34 6.86
CA ALA A 248 0.35 8.24 7.13
C ALA A 248 0.26 7.21 5.98
N ARG A 249 0.92 7.42 4.84
CA ARG A 249 0.81 6.61 3.62
C ARG A 249 -0.64 6.43 3.14
N PHE A 250 -1.41 7.52 3.21
CA PHE A 250 -2.83 7.50 2.87
C PHE A 250 -3.07 7.19 1.40
N GLY A 251 -3.67 6.04 1.12
CA GLY A 251 -4.07 5.65 -0.23
C GLY A 251 -5.36 4.87 -0.23
N GLU A 252 -6.30 5.25 -1.10
CA GLU A 252 -7.66 4.73 -1.17
C GLU A 252 -7.76 3.50 -2.07
N SER A 253 -6.73 2.66 -2.08
CA SER A 253 -6.74 1.33 -2.68
C SER A 253 -5.87 0.36 -1.90
N LYS A 254 -6.08 -0.95 -2.10
CA LYS A 254 -5.38 -2.00 -1.35
C LYS A 254 -3.89 -2.11 -1.71
N GLY A 255 -3.50 -1.71 -2.92
CA GLY A 255 -2.17 -2.02 -3.45
C GLY A 255 -2.05 -3.49 -3.86
N PHE A 256 -0.81 -3.95 -4.10
CA PHE A 256 -0.49 -5.30 -4.55
C PHE A 256 -1.21 -5.70 -5.86
N GLU A 257 -1.36 -7.00 -6.13
CA GLU A 257 -1.85 -7.49 -7.42
C GLU A 257 -3.29 -7.05 -7.74
N GLN A 258 -4.21 -7.15 -6.79
CA GLN A 258 -5.61 -6.81 -7.04
C GLN A 258 -5.87 -5.30 -7.02
N ASN A 259 -5.20 -4.58 -6.18
CA ASN A 259 -5.27 -3.12 -6.02
C ASN A 259 -6.69 -2.51 -6.05
N HIS A 260 -7.69 -3.19 -5.51
CA HIS A 260 -9.08 -2.71 -5.49
C HIS A 260 -9.23 -1.43 -4.66
N ILE A 261 -10.17 -0.56 -5.06
CA ILE A 261 -10.51 0.69 -4.36
C ILE A 261 -11.01 0.41 -2.94
N ILE A 262 -10.65 1.29 -2.02
CA ILE A 262 -11.20 1.41 -0.66
C ILE A 262 -12.11 2.64 -0.65
N ASN A 263 -13.42 2.44 -0.73
CA ASN A 263 -14.38 3.54 -0.91
C ASN A 263 -14.61 4.41 0.34
N ASN A 264 -14.41 3.86 1.54
CA ASN A 264 -14.84 4.49 2.81
C ASN A 264 -13.66 4.95 3.67
N LEU A 265 -12.47 5.15 3.08
CA LEU A 265 -11.28 5.64 3.80
C LEU A 265 -11.24 7.18 3.89
N TRP A 266 -11.98 7.90 3.03
CA TRP A 266 -12.03 9.36 2.99
C TRP A 266 -12.36 10.00 4.35
N GLY A 267 -13.09 9.30 5.21
CA GLY A 267 -13.40 9.80 6.55
C GLY A 267 -12.16 10.04 7.42
N TYR A 268 -11.09 9.22 7.27
CA TYR A 268 -9.82 9.46 7.95
C TYR A 268 -9.12 10.73 7.44
N ARG A 269 -9.14 10.98 6.12
CA ARG A 269 -8.64 12.26 5.56
C ARG A 269 -9.37 13.46 6.17
N ASP A 270 -10.70 13.38 6.23
CA ASP A 270 -11.52 14.47 6.78
C ASP A 270 -11.28 14.66 8.29
N TYR A 271 -11.06 13.57 9.04
CA TYR A 271 -10.62 13.64 10.43
C TYR A 271 -9.29 14.39 10.56
N VAL A 272 -8.31 14.08 9.72
CA VAL A 272 -7.00 14.76 9.74
C VAL A 272 -7.17 16.25 9.47
N ILE A 273 -7.85 16.64 8.37
CA ILE A 273 -8.10 18.03 8.00
C ILE A 273 -8.78 18.79 9.15
N ARG A 274 -9.84 18.23 9.74
CA ARG A 274 -10.55 18.82 10.86
C ARG A 274 -9.66 18.97 12.08
N SER A 275 -8.85 17.96 12.43
CA SER A 275 -7.95 18.01 13.58
C SER A 275 -6.93 19.15 13.48
N PHE A 276 -6.39 19.41 12.29
CA PHE A 276 -5.51 20.57 12.06
C PHE A 276 -6.28 21.89 12.14
N ASN A 277 -7.49 21.99 11.57
CA ASN A 277 -8.30 23.21 11.63
C ASN A 277 -8.70 23.59 13.06
N GLU A 278 -9.05 22.62 13.88
CA GLU A 278 -9.40 22.78 15.29
C GLU A 278 -8.18 22.95 16.20
N ASP A 279 -6.98 22.89 15.66
CA ASP A 279 -5.72 22.92 16.41
C ASP A 279 -5.73 21.89 17.56
N LYS A 280 -6.17 20.64 17.21
CA LYS A 280 -6.20 19.53 18.18
C LYS A 280 -4.82 19.32 18.79
N PRO A 281 -4.69 19.19 20.11
CA PRO A 281 -3.42 18.85 20.75
C PRO A 281 -2.78 17.61 20.10
N TYR A 282 -1.52 17.71 19.70
CA TYR A 282 -0.84 16.66 18.94
C TYR A 282 -0.71 15.34 19.72
N ASP A 283 -0.54 15.40 21.03
CA ASP A 283 -0.56 14.22 21.91
C ASP A 283 -1.91 13.49 21.81
N ARG A 284 -3.02 14.21 21.88
CA ARG A 284 -4.36 13.65 21.69
C ARG A 284 -4.53 13.09 20.26
N PHE A 285 -4.06 13.82 19.25
CA PHE A 285 -4.11 13.37 17.86
C PHE A 285 -3.38 12.04 17.65
N VAL A 286 -2.23 11.83 18.30
CA VAL A 286 -1.48 10.56 18.29
C VAL A 286 -2.27 9.44 18.96
N VAL A 287 -2.82 9.69 20.16
CA VAL A 287 -3.59 8.69 20.92
C VAL A 287 -4.84 8.27 20.14
N GLU A 288 -5.55 9.21 19.52
CA GLU A 288 -6.75 8.90 18.74
C GLU A 288 -6.43 8.05 17.51
N GLN A 289 -5.31 8.26 16.84
CA GLN A 289 -4.92 7.46 15.68
C GLN A 289 -4.53 6.01 16.03
N LEU A 290 -4.01 5.77 17.21
CA LEU A 290 -3.61 4.42 17.65
C LEU A 290 -4.71 3.69 18.43
N ALA A 291 -5.58 4.41 19.12
CA ALA A 291 -6.57 3.85 20.03
C ALA A 291 -7.87 4.68 20.10
N GLY A 292 -8.27 5.36 19.01
CA GLY A 292 -9.45 6.21 18.95
C GLY A 292 -10.75 5.47 19.22
N ASP A 293 -10.85 4.21 18.84
CA ASP A 293 -11.96 3.32 19.16
C ASP A 293 -12.09 3.01 20.66
N VAL A 294 -11.00 3.16 21.41
CA VAL A 294 -10.95 2.92 22.86
C VAL A 294 -11.26 4.21 23.62
N VAL A 295 -10.58 5.31 23.28
CA VAL A 295 -10.71 6.58 24.01
C VAL A 295 -11.92 7.39 23.61
N GLY A 296 -12.48 7.14 22.43
CA GLY A 296 -13.68 7.81 21.88
C GLY A 296 -14.78 6.84 21.52
N ALA A 297 -14.95 5.75 22.28
CA ALA A 297 -15.99 4.76 22.01
C ALA A 297 -17.39 5.39 21.94
N GLY A 298 -18.04 5.30 20.78
CA GLY A 298 -19.32 5.95 20.51
C GLY A 298 -19.22 7.40 20.01
N GLU A 299 -18.01 7.93 19.83
CA GLU A 299 -17.72 9.23 19.22
C GLU A 299 -17.17 9.01 17.80
N PRO A 300 -17.99 9.05 16.74
CA PRO A 300 -17.57 8.77 15.37
C PRO A 300 -16.36 9.59 14.93
N GLU A 301 -16.32 10.83 15.38
CA GLU A 301 -15.27 11.81 15.06
C GLU A 301 -13.89 11.44 15.62
N VAL A 302 -13.87 10.60 16.67
CA VAL A 302 -12.64 10.09 17.29
C VAL A 302 -12.35 8.66 16.82
N GLU A 303 -13.36 7.81 16.74
CA GLU A 303 -13.21 6.43 16.30
C GLU A 303 -12.57 6.30 14.90
N ILE A 304 -12.89 7.24 13.98
CA ILE A 304 -12.40 7.23 12.60
C ILE A 304 -10.89 7.47 12.48
N ALA A 305 -10.26 8.04 13.51
CA ALA A 305 -8.85 8.31 13.58
C ALA A 305 -7.99 7.03 13.41
N THR A 306 -8.52 5.88 13.82
CA THR A 306 -7.84 4.58 13.67
C THR A 306 -7.66 4.15 12.20
N GLY A 307 -8.22 4.90 11.26
CA GLY A 307 -7.87 4.82 9.83
C GLY A 307 -6.36 4.92 9.57
N PHE A 308 -5.59 5.63 10.41
CA PHE A 308 -4.12 5.65 10.37
C PHE A 308 -3.49 4.25 10.33
N LEU A 309 -3.99 3.35 11.16
CA LEU A 309 -3.47 1.98 11.23
C LEU A 309 -3.69 1.21 9.93
N VAL A 310 -4.78 1.46 9.23
CA VAL A 310 -5.23 0.63 8.10
C VAL A 310 -5.26 1.35 6.75
N CYS A 311 -4.75 2.58 6.66
CA CYS A 311 -4.66 3.31 5.39
C CYS A 311 -3.43 2.94 4.55
N GLY A 312 -2.55 2.08 5.04
CA GLY A 312 -1.43 1.52 4.29
C GLY A 312 -1.83 0.43 3.30
N PRO A 313 -0.90 0.00 2.45
CA PRO A 313 -1.15 -1.10 1.53
C PRO A 313 -1.23 -2.43 2.28
N TYR A 314 -2.06 -3.35 1.77
CA TYR A 314 -2.10 -4.72 2.29
C TYR A 314 -2.48 -5.71 1.19
N ASP A 315 -1.83 -6.87 1.20
CA ASP A 315 -2.14 -7.96 0.29
C ASP A 315 -3.39 -8.70 0.78
N SER A 316 -4.40 -8.83 -0.10
CA SER A 316 -5.64 -9.57 0.16
C SER A 316 -5.68 -10.93 -0.56
N VAL A 317 -4.65 -11.27 -1.34
CA VAL A 317 -4.56 -12.51 -2.12
C VAL A 317 -3.79 -13.57 -1.34
N GLY A 318 -4.42 -14.12 -0.31
CA GLY A 318 -3.80 -15.13 0.55
C GLY A 318 -3.85 -16.56 0.03
N ASN A 319 -4.39 -16.83 -1.16
CA ASN A 319 -4.64 -18.17 -1.69
C ASN A 319 -5.04 -19.19 -0.58
N GLN A 320 -5.03 -20.48 -0.84
CA GLN A 320 -5.28 -21.51 0.19
C GLN A 320 -4.00 -21.93 0.94
N ASP A 321 -2.85 -21.30 0.63
CA ASP A 321 -1.55 -21.58 1.27
C ASP A 321 -1.45 -20.88 2.63
N GLU A 322 -1.52 -21.64 3.70
CA GLU A 322 -1.40 -21.15 5.08
C GLU A 322 -0.03 -20.48 5.34
N ALA A 323 1.05 -20.97 4.73
CA ALA A 323 2.38 -20.40 4.90
C ALA A 323 2.43 -18.98 4.28
N GLN A 324 1.87 -18.82 3.09
CA GLN A 324 1.76 -17.52 2.43
C GLN A 324 0.89 -16.55 3.23
N GLN A 325 -0.24 -17.00 3.77
CA GLN A 325 -1.09 -16.17 4.64
C GLN A 325 -0.34 -15.64 5.88
N LYS A 326 0.52 -16.47 6.51
CA LYS A 326 1.36 -16.06 7.63
C LYS A 326 2.40 -15.00 7.22
N VAL A 327 2.99 -15.11 6.03
CA VAL A 327 3.93 -14.11 5.49
C VAL A 327 3.21 -12.80 5.21
N ILE A 328 2.07 -12.83 4.55
CA ILE A 328 1.22 -11.64 4.29
C ILE A 328 0.86 -10.95 5.60
N ARG A 329 0.40 -11.72 6.59
CA ARG A 329 0.09 -11.16 7.91
C ARG A 329 1.30 -10.52 8.58
N ALA A 330 2.46 -11.16 8.50
CA ALA A 330 3.69 -10.63 9.07
C ALA A 330 4.10 -9.31 8.41
N ASN A 331 3.94 -9.19 7.08
CA ASN A 331 4.23 -7.97 6.33
C ASN A 331 3.23 -6.86 6.64
N THR A 332 1.94 -7.20 6.79
CA THR A 332 0.90 -6.24 7.17
C THR A 332 1.18 -5.62 8.55
N VAL A 333 1.57 -6.42 9.55
CA VAL A 333 1.89 -5.90 10.87
C VAL A 333 3.22 -5.13 10.86
N ASP A 334 4.17 -5.52 10.02
CA ASP A 334 5.43 -4.79 9.83
C ASP A 334 5.19 -3.36 9.29
N ASP A 335 4.25 -3.18 8.38
CA ASP A 335 3.82 -1.86 7.92
C ASP A 335 3.24 -1.00 9.06
N LEU A 336 2.39 -1.58 9.92
CA LEU A 336 1.84 -0.87 11.09
C LEU A 336 2.94 -0.39 12.05
N ILE A 337 3.92 -1.25 12.34
CA ILE A 337 5.06 -0.93 13.20
C ILE A 337 5.91 0.16 12.57
N THR A 338 6.24 -0.01 11.29
CA THR A 338 7.06 0.95 10.52
C THR A 338 6.40 2.32 10.47
N ALA A 339 5.12 2.36 10.10
CA ALA A 339 4.38 3.62 10.05
C ALA A 339 4.31 4.31 11.41
N THR A 340 4.02 3.57 12.47
CA THR A 340 3.92 4.12 13.84
C THR A 340 5.26 4.64 14.32
N SER A 341 6.34 3.84 14.19
CA SER A 341 7.66 4.24 14.66
C SER A 341 8.25 5.40 13.87
N ASN A 342 8.10 5.41 12.54
CA ASN A 342 8.57 6.50 11.70
C ASN A 342 7.78 7.79 11.92
N ALA A 343 6.43 7.68 12.04
CA ALA A 343 5.57 8.84 12.18
C ALA A 343 5.74 9.55 13.52
N PHE A 344 5.84 8.81 14.61
CA PHE A 344 5.79 9.39 15.96
C PHE A 344 7.12 9.41 16.70
N LEU A 345 8.00 8.45 16.42
CA LEU A 345 9.29 8.32 17.12
C LEU A 345 10.50 8.68 16.24
N GLY A 346 10.32 8.74 14.91
CA GLY A 346 11.46 8.92 14.00
C GLY A 346 12.48 7.79 14.15
N LEU A 347 12.05 6.55 14.27
CA LEU A 347 12.91 5.37 14.41
C LEU A 347 12.59 4.31 13.34
N THR A 348 13.63 3.73 12.75
CA THR A 348 13.54 2.68 11.72
C THR A 348 13.51 1.28 12.36
N VAL A 349 12.48 0.97 13.13
CA VAL A 349 12.41 -0.26 13.96
C VAL A 349 12.31 -1.55 13.13
N ASN A 350 11.80 -1.47 11.90
CA ASN A 350 11.56 -2.61 11.00
C ASN A 350 12.82 -3.44 10.70
N CYS A 351 14.02 -2.85 10.72
CA CYS A 351 15.27 -3.59 10.57
C CYS A 351 15.45 -4.67 11.65
N ALA A 352 14.85 -4.49 12.84
CA ALA A 352 14.90 -5.43 13.93
C ALA A 352 13.98 -6.66 13.77
N ARG A 353 13.18 -6.74 12.70
CA ARG A 353 12.31 -7.88 12.40
C ARG A 353 13.06 -9.21 12.22
N CYS A 354 14.19 -9.17 11.52
CA CYS A 354 14.94 -10.39 11.15
C CYS A 354 16.15 -10.67 12.04
N HIS A 355 16.81 -9.61 12.53
CA HIS A 355 18.00 -9.63 13.37
C HIS A 355 18.03 -8.38 14.24
N HIS A 356 18.86 -8.30 15.26
CA HIS A 356 19.05 -7.05 16.02
C HIS A 356 19.37 -5.90 15.07
N HIS A 357 18.79 -4.73 15.31
CA HIS A 357 19.01 -3.58 14.44
C HIS A 357 20.50 -3.32 14.25
N LYS A 358 20.94 -3.15 13.00
CA LYS A 358 22.37 -3.10 12.66
C LYS A 358 23.07 -1.90 13.31
N PHE A 359 22.39 -0.78 13.41
CA PHE A 359 22.96 0.49 13.85
C PHE A 359 22.43 0.94 15.21
N ASP A 360 21.13 0.96 15.38
CA ASP A 360 20.49 1.37 16.63
C ASP A 360 20.46 0.22 17.66
N PRO A 361 20.49 0.52 18.96
CA PRO A 361 20.44 -0.52 19.98
C PRO A 361 19.01 -1.03 20.21
N ILE A 362 18.37 -1.52 19.14
CA ILE A 362 17.04 -2.11 19.13
C ILE A 362 17.17 -3.62 18.90
N PRO A 363 17.00 -4.44 19.94
CA PRO A 363 17.01 -5.90 19.79
C PRO A 363 15.78 -6.40 19.03
N THR A 364 15.89 -7.57 18.40
CA THR A 364 14.79 -8.23 17.69
C THR A 364 13.56 -8.41 18.60
N GLU A 365 13.75 -8.71 19.87
CA GLU A 365 12.67 -8.88 20.83
C GLU A 365 11.80 -7.63 20.97
N ASP A 366 12.39 -6.43 20.91
CA ASP A 366 11.66 -5.17 21.03
C ASP A 366 10.73 -4.94 19.81
N TYR A 367 11.16 -5.34 18.60
CA TYR A 367 10.29 -5.35 17.43
C TYR A 367 9.05 -6.23 17.67
N TYR A 368 9.21 -7.44 18.20
CA TYR A 368 8.09 -8.35 18.47
C TYR A 368 7.25 -7.92 19.68
N ARG A 369 7.79 -7.19 20.64
CA ARG A 369 7.02 -6.54 21.70
C ARG A 369 6.10 -5.45 21.15
N LEU A 370 6.58 -4.63 20.23
CA LEU A 370 5.73 -3.68 19.49
C LEU A 370 4.71 -4.40 18.62
N ARG A 371 5.12 -5.47 17.93
CA ARG A 371 4.22 -6.31 17.15
C ARG A 371 3.03 -6.79 17.98
N ALA A 372 3.29 -7.24 19.22
CA ALA A 372 2.25 -7.71 20.13
C ALA A 372 1.18 -6.65 20.43
N ALA A 373 1.49 -5.36 20.28
CA ALA A 373 0.49 -4.29 20.37
C ALA A 373 -0.45 -4.23 19.18
N PHE A 374 -0.05 -4.75 18.01
CA PHE A 374 -0.82 -4.66 16.76
C PHE A 374 -1.35 -6.00 16.22
N ASP A 375 -1.07 -7.12 16.88
CA ASP A 375 -1.48 -8.45 16.39
C ASP A 375 -3.01 -8.61 16.28
N GLY A 376 -3.80 -7.79 16.99
CA GLY A 376 -5.26 -7.76 16.87
C GLY A 376 -5.81 -6.83 15.80
N VAL A 377 -4.99 -6.00 15.16
CA VAL A 377 -5.42 -5.03 14.15
C VAL A 377 -5.60 -5.71 12.79
N THR A 378 -6.76 -5.55 12.17
CA THR A 378 -7.04 -6.09 10.83
C THR A 378 -7.60 -5.00 9.91
N HIS A 379 -7.25 -5.05 8.63
CA HIS A 379 -7.77 -4.16 7.60
C HIS A 379 -9.23 -4.52 7.31
N ALA A 380 -10.16 -3.66 7.65
CA ALA A 380 -11.57 -3.85 7.38
C ALA A 380 -12.36 -2.55 7.56
N GLU A 381 -13.55 -2.52 6.98
CA GLU A 381 -14.58 -1.57 7.35
C GLU A 381 -15.22 -1.95 8.68
N ARG A 382 -15.62 -0.94 9.44
CA ARG A 382 -16.47 -1.11 10.61
C ARG A 382 -17.50 -0.02 10.69
N VAL A 383 -18.58 -0.28 11.42
CA VAL A 383 -19.57 0.73 11.73
C VAL A 383 -18.95 1.79 12.66
N VAL A 384 -18.99 3.04 12.22
CA VAL A 384 -18.58 4.21 13.00
C VAL A 384 -19.80 5.10 13.16
N ALA A 385 -20.43 5.06 14.33
CA ALA A 385 -21.68 5.74 14.61
C ALA A 385 -21.81 6.08 16.11
N THR A 386 -22.63 7.08 16.46
CA THR A 386 -22.88 7.43 17.86
C THR A 386 -23.58 6.27 18.60
N ALA A 387 -23.42 6.23 19.92
CA ALA A 387 -24.10 5.24 20.75
C ALA A 387 -25.63 5.29 20.57
N GLU A 388 -26.20 6.49 20.44
CA GLU A 388 -27.63 6.71 20.19
C GLU A 388 -28.07 6.17 18.82
N ALA A 389 -27.31 6.45 17.75
CA ALA A 389 -27.58 5.93 16.40
C ALA A 389 -27.55 4.40 16.38
N ARG A 390 -26.52 3.79 17.03
CA ARG A 390 -26.43 2.33 17.18
C ARG A 390 -27.63 1.75 17.94
N ALA A 391 -28.04 2.36 19.08
CA ALA A 391 -29.15 1.90 19.86
C ALA A 391 -30.48 2.03 19.07
N THR A 392 -30.72 3.14 18.41
CA THR A 392 -31.89 3.38 17.56
C THR A 392 -31.97 2.37 16.41
N HIS A 393 -30.86 2.15 15.71
CA HIS A 393 -30.76 1.17 14.62
C HIS A 393 -31.04 -0.25 15.14
N ALA A 394 -30.40 -0.65 16.24
CA ALA A 394 -30.59 -1.95 16.86
C ALA A 394 -32.05 -2.17 17.33
N ALA A 395 -32.69 -1.15 17.91
CA ALA A 395 -34.08 -1.20 18.33
C ALA A 395 -35.05 -1.42 17.14
N ARG A 396 -34.76 -0.89 15.98
CA ARG A 396 -35.53 -1.10 14.74
C ARG A 396 -35.23 -2.45 14.09
N LEU A 397 -33.96 -2.83 13.99
CA LEU A 397 -33.53 -4.04 13.29
C LEU A 397 -33.76 -5.31 14.08
N GLY A 398 -33.48 -5.31 15.38
CA GLY A 398 -33.49 -6.49 16.25
C GLY A 398 -34.83 -7.27 16.24
N PRO A 399 -36.02 -6.63 16.41
CA PRO A 399 -37.29 -7.33 16.34
C PRO A 399 -37.57 -7.98 14.98
N LEU A 400 -37.17 -7.32 13.88
CA LEU A 400 -37.35 -7.85 12.51
C LEU A 400 -36.44 -9.05 12.25
N GLU A 401 -35.20 -9.00 12.67
CA GLU A 401 -34.26 -10.12 12.56
C GLU A 401 -34.71 -11.32 13.42
N ALA A 402 -35.22 -11.08 14.63
CA ALA A 402 -35.77 -12.13 15.49
C ALA A 402 -36.96 -12.82 14.81
N ARG A 403 -37.87 -12.05 14.21
CA ARG A 403 -39.00 -12.61 13.43
C ARG A 403 -38.50 -13.38 12.20
N ARG A 404 -37.56 -12.81 11.43
CA ARG A 404 -36.98 -13.51 10.26
C ARG A 404 -36.37 -14.84 10.66
N LYS A 405 -35.58 -14.86 11.74
CA LYS A 405 -34.95 -16.09 12.28
C LYS A 405 -36.01 -17.13 12.66
N SER A 406 -37.11 -16.72 13.31
CA SER A 406 -38.21 -17.62 13.67
C SER A 406 -38.89 -18.20 12.42
N VAL A 407 -39.18 -17.36 11.42
CA VAL A 407 -39.82 -17.81 10.16
C VAL A 407 -38.88 -18.77 9.39
N VAL A 408 -37.58 -18.48 9.34
CA VAL A 408 -36.59 -19.37 8.69
C VAL A 408 -36.55 -20.72 9.41
N ALA A 409 -36.52 -20.75 10.75
CA ALA A 409 -36.50 -21.99 11.51
C ALA A 409 -37.79 -22.85 11.32
N GLU A 410 -38.96 -22.18 11.16
CA GLU A 410 -40.19 -22.86 10.85
C GLU A 410 -40.20 -23.49 9.44
N ILE A 411 -39.67 -22.76 8.44
CA ILE A 411 -39.48 -23.25 7.07
C ILE A 411 -38.57 -24.48 7.09
N GLU A 412 -37.42 -24.38 7.73
CA GLU A 412 -36.43 -25.47 7.81
C GLU A 412 -37.03 -26.73 8.49
N THR A 413 -37.81 -26.53 9.57
CA THR A 413 -38.47 -27.60 10.29
C THR A 413 -39.47 -28.34 9.38
N LEU A 414 -40.32 -27.58 8.68
CA LEU A 414 -41.33 -28.11 7.78
C LEU A 414 -40.68 -28.81 6.56
N GLU A 415 -39.70 -28.18 5.95
CA GLU A 415 -38.94 -28.75 4.81
C GLU A 415 -38.21 -30.05 5.22
N LYS A 416 -37.62 -30.09 6.40
CA LYS A 416 -36.98 -31.30 6.94
C LYS A 416 -37.98 -32.44 7.16
N ALA A 417 -39.18 -32.15 7.68
CA ALA A 417 -40.24 -33.13 7.86
C ALA A 417 -40.73 -33.71 6.52
N ILE A 418 -40.97 -32.84 5.54
CA ILE A 418 -41.38 -33.21 4.18
C ILE A 418 -40.26 -34.05 3.51
N SER A 419 -39.00 -33.60 3.59
CA SER A 419 -37.84 -34.30 3.04
C SER A 419 -37.65 -35.70 3.63
N SER A 420 -37.88 -35.84 4.93
CA SER A 420 -37.81 -37.14 5.60
C SER A 420 -38.86 -38.13 5.06
N ARG A 421 -40.10 -37.64 4.82
CA ARG A 421 -41.16 -38.46 4.21
C ARG A 421 -40.86 -38.82 2.75
N ALA A 422 -40.33 -37.83 1.99
CA ALA A 422 -39.90 -38.04 0.58
C ALA A 422 -38.83 -39.13 0.48
N LEU A 423 -37.84 -39.08 1.36
CA LEU A 423 -36.75 -40.05 1.40
C LEU A 423 -37.24 -41.44 1.75
N LYS A 424 -38.14 -41.57 2.75
CA LYS A 424 -38.79 -42.85 3.12
C LYS A 424 -39.57 -43.45 1.95
N LEU A 425 -40.35 -42.62 1.26
CA LEU A 425 -41.11 -43.04 0.08
C LEU A 425 -40.21 -43.47 -1.06
N ALA A 426 -39.17 -42.67 -1.35
CA ALA A 426 -38.18 -42.94 -2.39
C ALA A 426 -37.42 -44.27 -2.14
N ASN A 427 -37.07 -44.56 -0.90
CA ASN A 427 -36.40 -45.80 -0.51
C ASN A 427 -37.35 -47.01 -0.66
N ARG A 428 -38.64 -46.84 -0.49
CA ARG A 428 -39.64 -47.93 -0.62
C ARG A 428 -40.04 -48.20 -2.08
N GLU A 429 -40.24 -47.12 -2.86
CA GLU A 429 -40.88 -47.20 -4.19
C GLU A 429 -39.90 -46.89 -5.35
N GLY A 430 -38.73 -46.29 -5.07
CA GLY A 430 -37.76 -45.95 -6.13
C GLY A 430 -37.33 -47.20 -6.94
N ARG A 431 -37.56 -47.17 -8.25
CA ARG A 431 -37.13 -48.15 -9.23
C ARG A 431 -36.49 -47.41 -10.38
N TRP A 432 -35.27 -47.78 -10.71
CA TRP A 432 -34.52 -47.11 -11.79
C TRP A 432 -33.98 -48.16 -12.74
N SER A 433 -34.12 -47.93 -14.03
CA SER A 433 -33.64 -48.82 -15.09
C SER A 433 -32.25 -48.44 -15.60
N LEU A 434 -31.75 -47.24 -15.27
CA LEU A 434 -30.45 -46.74 -15.68
C LEU A 434 -29.59 -46.44 -14.43
N PRO A 435 -28.27 -46.62 -14.52
CA PRO A 435 -27.36 -46.26 -13.43
C PRO A 435 -27.34 -44.77 -13.22
N ARG A 436 -26.83 -44.29 -12.04
CA ARG A 436 -26.63 -42.86 -11.76
C ARG A 436 -25.70 -42.22 -12.77
N ALA A 437 -25.90 -40.93 -13.00
CA ALA A 437 -25.05 -40.14 -13.91
C ALA A 437 -23.58 -40.09 -13.45
N THR A 438 -22.67 -40.12 -14.41
CA THR A 438 -21.21 -39.98 -14.18
C THR A 438 -20.63 -38.85 -15.02
N ARG A 439 -19.39 -38.51 -14.74
CA ARG A 439 -18.65 -37.48 -15.52
C ARG A 439 -18.28 -37.97 -16.91
N GLN A 440 -17.97 -39.24 -17.03
CA GLN A 440 -17.31 -39.82 -18.22
C GLN A 440 -18.28 -40.29 -19.29
N PHE A 441 -19.41 -40.94 -18.90
CA PHE A 441 -20.27 -41.57 -19.87
C PHE A 441 -21.70 -41.75 -19.35
N ASN A 442 -22.66 -41.18 -20.10
CA ASN A 442 -24.09 -41.31 -19.77
C ASN A 442 -24.86 -41.63 -21.04
N GLU A 443 -25.27 -42.91 -21.17
CA GLU A 443 -26.16 -43.34 -22.25
C GLU A 443 -27.63 -43.30 -21.79
N HIS A 444 -28.51 -42.85 -22.71
CA HIS A 444 -29.96 -42.96 -22.56
C HIS A 444 -30.59 -43.46 -23.85
N ARG A 445 -31.28 -44.63 -23.80
CA ARG A 445 -32.02 -45.20 -24.90
C ARG A 445 -33.51 -44.94 -24.76
N PHE A 446 -34.20 -44.71 -25.87
CA PHE A 446 -35.62 -44.49 -25.94
C PHE A 446 -36.21 -45.20 -27.17
N ALA A 447 -37.55 -45.27 -27.26
CA ALA A 447 -38.20 -45.90 -28.44
C ALA A 447 -37.80 -45.12 -29.74
N PRO A 448 -37.50 -45.83 -30.81
CA PRO A 448 -37.13 -45.23 -32.08
C PRO A 448 -38.15 -44.14 -32.50
N VAL A 449 -37.64 -42.94 -32.78
CA VAL A 449 -38.46 -41.79 -33.10
C VAL A 449 -37.84 -40.98 -34.28
N ARG A 450 -38.70 -40.55 -35.19
CA ARG A 450 -38.27 -39.68 -36.28
C ARG A 450 -38.13 -38.24 -35.78
N ALA A 451 -37.01 -37.60 -36.09
CA ALA A 451 -36.69 -36.24 -35.65
C ALA A 451 -35.82 -35.48 -36.66
N THR A 452 -36.04 -34.20 -36.81
CA THR A 452 -35.12 -33.21 -37.42
C THR A 452 -34.40 -32.40 -36.35
N HIS A 453 -34.96 -32.34 -35.15
CA HIS A 453 -34.40 -31.58 -34.02
C HIS A 453 -34.43 -32.41 -32.75
N LEU A 454 -33.42 -32.24 -31.90
CA LEU A 454 -33.39 -32.77 -30.57
C LEU A 454 -33.07 -31.63 -29.62
N ARG A 455 -33.78 -31.55 -28.49
CA ARG A 455 -33.51 -30.60 -27.41
C ARG A 455 -33.22 -31.38 -26.12
N PHE A 456 -32.07 -31.10 -25.52
CA PHE A 456 -31.64 -31.63 -24.21
C PHE A 456 -31.76 -30.51 -23.19
N LEU A 457 -32.72 -30.65 -22.27
CA LEU A 457 -33.01 -29.65 -21.22
C LEU A 457 -32.28 -30.07 -19.95
N ILE A 458 -31.31 -29.31 -19.52
CA ILE A 458 -30.57 -29.52 -18.28
C ILE A 458 -31.40 -28.96 -17.13
N ARG A 459 -31.74 -29.74 -16.13
CA ARG A 459 -32.58 -29.43 -14.98
C ARG A 459 -31.80 -29.30 -13.69
N ALA A 460 -30.78 -30.16 -13.47
CA ALA A 460 -29.90 -30.06 -12.29
C ALA A 460 -28.52 -30.67 -12.57
N THR A 461 -27.58 -30.38 -11.71
CA THR A 461 -26.21 -30.87 -11.76
C THR A 461 -25.82 -31.60 -10.48
N SER A 462 -24.62 -32.21 -10.45
CA SER A 462 -24.09 -32.94 -9.30
C SER A 462 -24.01 -32.11 -8.02
N ASP A 463 -23.81 -30.82 -8.12
CA ASP A 463 -23.57 -29.97 -6.96
C ASP A 463 -24.87 -29.35 -6.39
N ARG A 464 -25.92 -29.22 -7.24
CA ARG A 464 -27.19 -28.61 -6.83
C ARG A 464 -28.39 -29.32 -7.42
N PRO A 465 -29.33 -29.79 -6.60
CA PRO A 465 -30.46 -30.56 -7.08
C PRO A 465 -31.54 -29.74 -7.82
N ARG A 466 -31.60 -28.41 -7.63
CA ARG A 466 -32.67 -27.57 -8.20
C ARG A 466 -32.22 -26.52 -9.19
N SER A 467 -31.00 -26.08 -9.12
CA SER A 467 -30.42 -25.14 -10.09
C SER A 467 -28.92 -25.34 -10.12
N GLY A 468 -28.40 -25.75 -11.28
CA GLY A 468 -26.97 -25.93 -11.44
C GLY A 468 -26.36 -24.71 -12.13
N GLU A 469 -25.50 -23.99 -11.44
CA GLU A 469 -24.58 -23.07 -12.09
C GLU A 469 -23.39 -23.88 -12.57
N ASN A 470 -22.89 -23.56 -13.79
CA ASN A 470 -21.68 -24.18 -14.34
C ASN A 470 -21.78 -25.68 -14.68
N ALA A 471 -22.88 -26.12 -15.30
CA ALA A 471 -22.89 -27.43 -15.97
C ALA A 471 -21.83 -27.45 -17.08
N ARG A 472 -21.18 -28.56 -17.26
CA ARG A 472 -20.15 -28.74 -18.29
C ARG A 472 -20.44 -29.99 -19.10
N LEU A 473 -20.29 -29.89 -20.42
CA LEU A 473 -20.38 -30.99 -21.39
C LEU A 473 -19.20 -30.90 -22.35
N ASP A 474 -18.48 -32.02 -22.56
CA ASP A 474 -17.42 -32.11 -23.56
C ASP A 474 -17.93 -32.73 -24.86
N GLU A 475 -18.88 -33.67 -24.82
CA GLU A 475 -19.44 -34.26 -26.02
C GLU A 475 -20.90 -34.68 -25.80
N PHE A 476 -21.71 -34.47 -26.85
CA PHE A 476 -23.09 -34.86 -26.90
C PHE A 476 -23.39 -35.60 -28.21
N GLU A 477 -23.69 -36.88 -28.15
CA GLU A 477 -23.91 -37.74 -29.30
C GLU A 477 -25.39 -38.07 -29.45
N VAL A 478 -25.85 -38.19 -30.70
CA VAL A 478 -27.19 -38.67 -31.05
C VAL A 478 -27.06 -39.78 -32.09
N TRP A 479 -27.59 -40.98 -31.76
CA TRP A 479 -27.38 -42.16 -32.56
C TRP A 479 -28.67 -42.57 -33.26
N THR A 480 -28.54 -42.99 -34.55
CA THR A 480 -29.63 -43.53 -35.32
C THR A 480 -30.02 -44.94 -34.86
N ALA A 481 -31.30 -45.29 -35.00
CA ALA A 481 -31.83 -46.64 -34.78
C ALA A 481 -31.47 -47.61 -35.91
N GLY A 482 -31.40 -48.93 -35.62
CA GLY A 482 -31.20 -50.00 -36.58
C GLY A 482 -29.82 -50.66 -36.54
N GLU A 483 -29.49 -51.54 -37.54
CA GLU A 483 -28.23 -52.29 -37.53
C GLU A 483 -27.00 -51.45 -37.86
N ALA A 484 -27.13 -50.42 -38.73
CA ALA A 484 -26.05 -49.50 -39.09
C ALA A 484 -26.18 -48.17 -38.33
N THR A 485 -25.85 -48.18 -37.02
CA THR A 485 -25.94 -47.00 -36.17
C THR A 485 -24.82 -46.00 -36.46
N ARG A 486 -25.13 -44.69 -36.49
CA ARG A 486 -24.18 -43.60 -36.69
C ARG A 486 -24.51 -42.45 -35.78
N ASN A 487 -23.48 -41.78 -35.26
CA ASN A 487 -23.65 -40.52 -34.53
C ASN A 487 -23.95 -39.36 -35.55
N ILE A 488 -25.15 -38.80 -35.47
CA ILE A 488 -25.61 -37.73 -36.33
C ILE A 488 -25.49 -36.32 -35.69
N ALA A 489 -25.02 -36.26 -34.43
CA ALA A 489 -24.82 -34.98 -33.75
C ALA A 489 -23.51 -34.29 -34.17
N LEU A 490 -22.54 -35.02 -34.73
CA LEU A 490 -21.28 -34.48 -35.16
C LEU A 490 -21.43 -33.34 -36.17
N ALA A 491 -20.76 -32.22 -35.98
CA ALA A 491 -20.75 -31.10 -36.92
C ALA A 491 -20.34 -31.52 -38.36
N ALA A 492 -19.44 -32.49 -38.48
CA ALA A 492 -19.00 -33.05 -39.76
C ALA A 492 -20.14 -33.75 -40.53
N THR A 493 -21.25 -34.12 -39.90
CA THR A 493 -22.43 -34.68 -40.54
C THR A 493 -23.39 -33.60 -41.09
N GLY A 494 -23.11 -32.32 -40.88
CA GLY A 494 -23.96 -31.19 -41.23
C GLY A 494 -24.98 -30.85 -40.12
N ALA A 495 -24.85 -31.43 -38.91
CA ALA A 495 -25.66 -31.00 -37.79
C ALA A 495 -25.24 -29.61 -37.31
N THR A 496 -26.21 -28.83 -36.81
CA THR A 496 -25.95 -27.57 -36.15
C THR A 496 -26.41 -27.60 -34.71
N VAL A 497 -25.67 -26.94 -33.84
CA VAL A 497 -25.94 -26.92 -32.39
C VAL A 497 -26.13 -25.47 -31.92
N SER A 498 -27.04 -25.29 -30.97
CA SER A 498 -27.25 -24.01 -30.26
C SER A 498 -27.51 -24.29 -28.80
N GLY A 499 -27.10 -23.38 -27.92
CA GLY A 499 -27.20 -23.52 -26.46
C GLY A 499 -27.67 -22.24 -25.77
N SER A 500 -28.01 -22.36 -24.50
CA SER A 500 -28.47 -21.23 -23.66
C SER A 500 -27.37 -20.22 -23.30
N THR A 501 -26.15 -20.35 -23.82
CA THR A 501 -25.03 -19.45 -23.61
C THR A 501 -24.74 -18.64 -24.88
N THR A 502 -24.21 -17.44 -24.72
CA THR A 502 -23.72 -16.57 -25.82
C THR A 502 -22.23 -16.80 -26.14
N ARG A 503 -21.52 -17.62 -25.36
CA ARG A 503 -20.11 -17.94 -25.61
C ARG A 503 -19.94 -18.87 -26.79
N ARG A 504 -18.95 -18.56 -27.64
CA ARG A 504 -18.58 -19.35 -28.80
C ARG A 504 -17.21 -19.99 -28.59
N ALA A 505 -16.87 -21.00 -29.42
CA ALA A 505 -15.55 -21.67 -29.35
C ALA A 505 -14.37 -20.71 -29.52
N GLU A 506 -14.56 -19.61 -30.26
CA GLU A 506 -13.56 -18.54 -30.44
C GLU A 506 -13.41 -17.62 -29.23
N ASP A 507 -14.34 -17.66 -28.27
CA ASP A 507 -14.26 -16.87 -27.04
C ASP A 507 -13.26 -17.51 -26.06
N VAL A 508 -11.98 -17.20 -26.24
CA VAL A 508 -10.90 -17.75 -25.42
C VAL A 508 -10.81 -16.99 -24.08
N VAL A 509 -10.93 -17.69 -22.96
CA VAL A 509 -10.73 -17.15 -21.62
C VAL A 509 -9.63 -17.96 -20.93
N GLY A 510 -8.51 -17.28 -20.64
CA GLY A 510 -7.37 -17.96 -20.01
C GLY A 510 -6.75 -19.09 -20.85
N GLY A 511 -6.82 -18.99 -22.18
CA GLY A 511 -6.32 -20.00 -23.11
C GLY A 511 -7.27 -21.16 -23.40
N ASN A 512 -8.48 -21.18 -22.78
CA ASN A 512 -9.49 -22.22 -23.00
C ASN A 512 -10.68 -21.68 -23.76
N THR A 513 -11.27 -22.53 -24.62
CA THR A 513 -12.53 -22.26 -25.32
C THR A 513 -13.69 -22.92 -24.56
N TYR A 514 -14.87 -22.27 -24.55
CA TYR A 514 -16.05 -22.74 -23.79
C TYR A 514 -17.35 -22.66 -24.57
N GLY A 515 -17.28 -22.65 -25.90
CA GLY A 515 -18.45 -22.52 -26.81
C GLY A 515 -19.30 -23.79 -26.87
N VAL A 516 -20.56 -23.62 -27.29
CA VAL A 516 -21.51 -24.75 -27.46
C VAL A 516 -21.12 -25.70 -28.59
N GLU A 517 -20.33 -25.22 -29.53
CA GLU A 517 -19.82 -25.99 -30.68
C GLU A 517 -18.96 -27.15 -30.28
N LEU A 518 -18.32 -27.08 -29.11
CA LEU A 518 -17.44 -28.10 -28.57
C LEU A 518 -18.15 -29.40 -28.21
N VAL A 519 -19.48 -29.38 -28.02
CA VAL A 519 -20.24 -30.61 -27.67
C VAL A 519 -20.53 -31.52 -28.86
N THR A 520 -20.14 -31.12 -30.09
CA THR A 520 -20.41 -31.90 -31.33
C THR A 520 -19.21 -31.94 -32.29
N ASP A 521 -18.01 -31.61 -31.80
CA ASP A 521 -16.80 -31.56 -32.62
C ASP A 521 -16.05 -32.90 -32.71
N GLY A 522 -16.47 -33.88 -31.92
CA GLY A 522 -15.88 -35.22 -31.88
C GLY A 522 -14.59 -35.29 -31.08
N ARG A 523 -14.28 -34.32 -30.22
CA ARG A 523 -13.11 -34.26 -29.38
C ARG A 523 -13.51 -34.30 -27.91
N PHE A 524 -12.70 -34.94 -27.07
CA PHE A 524 -12.94 -34.99 -25.65
C PHE A 524 -11.99 -34.09 -24.88
N GLY A 525 -12.47 -33.56 -23.72
CA GLY A 525 -11.67 -32.73 -22.81
C GLY A 525 -11.90 -31.24 -22.97
N GLU A 526 -12.27 -30.75 -24.14
CA GLU A 526 -12.75 -29.34 -24.33
C GLU A 526 -14.25 -29.29 -23.98
N ARG A 527 -14.72 -28.18 -23.35
CA ARG A 527 -16.03 -28.20 -22.67
C ARG A 527 -16.83 -26.96 -22.91
N TRP A 528 -18.12 -27.16 -23.20
CA TRP A 528 -19.11 -26.09 -23.12
C TRP A 528 -19.48 -25.81 -21.66
N PHE A 529 -19.46 -24.54 -21.27
CA PHE A 529 -19.97 -24.06 -19.97
C PHE A 529 -21.36 -23.48 -20.12
N VAL A 530 -22.28 -23.91 -19.27
CA VAL A 530 -23.66 -23.46 -19.29
C VAL A 530 -24.20 -23.32 -17.86
N GLY A 531 -24.97 -22.26 -17.61
CA GLY A 531 -25.79 -22.12 -16.40
C GLY A 531 -26.99 -23.07 -16.45
N SER A 532 -27.52 -23.52 -15.32
CA SER A 532 -28.76 -24.32 -15.25
C SER A 532 -29.87 -23.49 -14.58
N PRO A 533 -31.13 -23.59 -15.09
CA PRO A 533 -31.62 -24.44 -16.19
C PRO A 533 -31.11 -23.94 -17.57
N ALA A 534 -30.84 -24.91 -18.45
CA ALA A 534 -30.29 -24.63 -19.78
C ALA A 534 -30.86 -25.59 -20.83
N ALA A 535 -30.73 -25.22 -22.09
CA ALA A 535 -31.13 -26.06 -23.23
C ALA A 535 -29.97 -26.15 -24.22
N LEU A 536 -29.70 -27.36 -24.66
CA LEU A 536 -28.91 -27.69 -25.85
C LEU A 536 -29.86 -28.12 -26.94
N THR A 537 -29.81 -27.50 -28.13
CA THR A 537 -30.67 -27.81 -29.26
C THR A 537 -29.83 -28.18 -30.46
N LEU A 538 -30.08 -29.36 -31.01
CA LEU A 538 -29.46 -29.90 -32.21
C LEU A 538 -30.45 -29.90 -33.33
N ARG A 539 -30.01 -29.52 -34.55
CA ARG A 539 -30.75 -29.60 -35.80
C ARG A 539 -29.96 -30.49 -36.75
N PHE A 540 -30.65 -31.53 -37.29
CA PHE A 540 -30.09 -32.45 -38.27
C PHE A 540 -30.39 -31.97 -39.67
N PRO A 541 -29.52 -32.23 -40.68
CA PRO A 541 -29.70 -31.76 -42.07
C PRO A 541 -30.91 -32.43 -42.75
N ARG A 542 -31.36 -33.59 -42.28
CA ARG A 542 -32.57 -34.30 -42.76
C ARG A 542 -33.20 -35.07 -41.57
N PRO A 543 -34.49 -35.45 -41.73
CA PRO A 543 -35.13 -36.31 -40.71
C PRO A 543 -34.43 -37.64 -40.59
N GLU A 544 -34.12 -38.02 -39.34
CA GLU A 544 -33.49 -39.32 -39.01
C GLU A 544 -34.32 -40.06 -37.94
N ILE A 545 -34.25 -41.39 -37.92
CA ILE A 545 -34.84 -42.17 -36.85
C ILE A 545 -33.77 -42.38 -35.82
N ILE A 546 -33.98 -41.88 -34.59
CA ILE A 546 -33.04 -41.89 -33.50
C ILE A 546 -33.61 -42.68 -32.30
N ASP A 547 -32.75 -43.35 -31.52
CA ASP A 547 -33.15 -44.12 -30.35
C ASP A 547 -32.25 -43.96 -29.15
N ARG A 548 -31.18 -43.15 -29.24
CA ARG A 548 -30.17 -43.08 -28.20
C ARG A 548 -29.43 -41.74 -28.19
N ILE A 549 -29.16 -41.22 -27.00
CA ILE A 549 -28.16 -40.19 -26.78
C ILE A 549 -27.03 -40.69 -25.88
N VAL A 550 -25.85 -40.09 -26.02
CA VAL A 550 -24.73 -40.25 -25.10
C VAL A 550 -24.17 -38.87 -24.80
N PHE A 551 -23.87 -38.63 -23.53
CA PHE A 551 -23.24 -37.36 -23.15
C PHE A 551 -22.20 -37.54 -22.03
N SER A 552 -21.23 -36.67 -21.97
CA SER A 552 -20.14 -36.62 -20.99
C SER A 552 -19.78 -35.18 -20.56
N GLN A 553 -19.17 -35.06 -19.39
CA GLN A 553 -18.52 -33.84 -18.97
C GLN A 553 -17.02 -33.83 -19.36
N ASP A 554 -16.40 -35.02 -19.27
CA ASP A 554 -15.00 -35.21 -19.61
C ASP A 554 -14.72 -36.69 -19.76
N ARG A 555 -14.62 -37.16 -20.99
CA ARG A 555 -14.40 -38.56 -21.32
C ARG A 555 -12.93 -38.96 -21.22
N THR A 556 -12.00 -37.98 -21.07
CA THR A 556 -10.57 -38.23 -20.91
C THR A 556 -10.17 -38.65 -19.49
N LEU A 557 -11.07 -38.47 -18.51
CA LEU A 557 -10.80 -38.81 -17.13
C LEU A 557 -10.79 -40.31 -16.89
N GLU A 558 -9.86 -40.79 -16.06
CA GLU A 558 -9.88 -42.18 -15.56
C GLU A 558 -11.15 -42.42 -14.70
N PRO A 559 -11.79 -43.62 -14.82
CA PRO A 559 -12.95 -43.95 -14.01
C PRO A 559 -12.65 -43.85 -12.51
N GLY A 560 -13.50 -43.15 -11.77
CA GLY A 560 -13.34 -42.97 -10.32
C GLY A 560 -12.47 -41.75 -9.92
N THR A 561 -11.96 -40.99 -10.85
CA THR A 561 -11.25 -39.71 -10.53
C THR A 561 -12.21 -38.69 -9.93
N GLU A 562 -12.02 -38.34 -8.65
CA GLU A 562 -12.65 -37.19 -8.02
C GLU A 562 -11.88 -35.94 -8.40
N ALA A 563 -12.41 -35.18 -9.35
CA ALA A 563 -11.81 -33.93 -9.80
C ALA A 563 -12.74 -32.77 -9.43
N SER A 564 -12.66 -32.30 -8.18
CA SER A 564 -13.48 -31.22 -7.65
C SER A 564 -13.27 -29.90 -8.42
N HIS A 565 -12.08 -29.69 -8.98
CA HIS A 565 -11.76 -28.49 -9.80
C HIS A 565 -12.42 -28.49 -11.19
N LEU A 566 -13.00 -29.59 -11.62
CA LEU A 566 -13.63 -29.69 -12.95
C LEU A 566 -15.08 -29.21 -12.98
N GLY A 567 -15.63 -28.72 -11.87
CA GLY A 567 -17.01 -28.23 -11.76
C GLY A 567 -18.06 -29.35 -11.85
N SER A 568 -19.33 -28.98 -11.98
CA SER A 568 -20.47 -29.90 -11.94
C SER A 568 -20.81 -30.52 -13.29
N PHE A 569 -21.41 -31.71 -13.27
CA PHE A 569 -21.89 -32.42 -14.44
C PHE A 569 -23.40 -32.62 -14.37
N VAL A 570 -24.05 -32.86 -15.52
CA VAL A 570 -25.49 -32.99 -15.65
C VAL A 570 -25.98 -34.27 -15.00
N THR A 571 -26.99 -34.13 -14.12
CA THR A 571 -27.60 -35.25 -13.41
C THR A 571 -29.10 -35.35 -13.67
N GLU A 572 -29.81 -34.25 -13.83
CA GLU A 572 -31.23 -34.18 -14.13
C GLU A 572 -31.46 -33.50 -15.47
N TYR A 573 -32.21 -34.13 -16.38
CA TYR A 573 -32.46 -33.67 -17.75
C TYR A 573 -33.75 -34.20 -18.32
N GLU A 574 -34.22 -33.54 -19.41
CA GLU A 574 -35.29 -34.02 -20.28
C GLU A 574 -34.80 -34.05 -21.72
N ILE A 575 -35.26 -35.02 -22.50
CA ILE A 575 -34.95 -35.16 -23.92
C ILE A 575 -36.23 -34.99 -24.70
N GLU A 576 -36.25 -33.96 -25.56
CA GLU A 576 -37.38 -33.66 -26.44
C GLU A 576 -36.94 -33.74 -27.91
N VAL A 577 -37.84 -34.14 -28.76
CA VAL A 577 -37.61 -34.22 -30.21
C VAL A 577 -38.69 -33.46 -30.94
N SER A 578 -38.35 -32.99 -32.16
CA SER A 578 -39.27 -32.31 -33.03
C SER A 578 -38.98 -32.66 -34.51
N GLU A 579 -40.03 -32.73 -35.35
CA GLU A 579 -39.89 -32.83 -36.79
C GLU A 579 -39.92 -31.45 -37.51
N ASP A 580 -40.48 -30.42 -36.89
CA ASP A 580 -40.69 -29.06 -37.46
C ASP A 580 -39.88 -27.95 -36.75
N GLY A 581 -39.25 -28.30 -35.64
CA GLY A 581 -38.53 -27.32 -34.76
C GLY A 581 -39.46 -26.45 -33.93
N GLN A 582 -40.77 -26.62 -33.97
CA GLN A 582 -41.79 -25.84 -33.25
C GLN A 582 -42.54 -26.70 -32.23
N SER A 583 -43.02 -27.88 -32.64
CA SER A 583 -43.79 -28.81 -31.84
C SER A 583 -42.85 -29.82 -31.20
N TRP A 584 -42.71 -29.76 -29.87
CA TRP A 584 -41.74 -30.58 -29.11
C TRP A 584 -42.45 -31.70 -28.36
N ARG A 585 -41.92 -32.91 -28.45
CA ARG A 585 -42.40 -34.08 -27.70
C ARG A 585 -41.29 -34.66 -26.85
N ARG A 586 -41.50 -34.82 -25.52
CA ARG A 586 -40.59 -35.46 -24.64
C ARG A 586 -40.55 -36.97 -24.96
N VAL A 587 -39.36 -37.50 -25.12
CA VAL A 587 -39.11 -38.93 -25.44
C VAL A 587 -38.46 -39.68 -24.29
N ALA A 588 -37.71 -38.97 -23.45
CA ALA A 588 -37.07 -39.52 -22.27
C ALA A 588 -36.72 -38.42 -21.25
N ASP A 589 -36.46 -38.82 -20.04
CA ASP A 589 -35.97 -37.94 -18.98
C ASP A 589 -35.10 -38.68 -17.96
N SER A 590 -34.44 -37.94 -17.06
CA SER A 590 -33.57 -38.51 -16.05
C SER A 590 -34.29 -39.31 -14.96
N GLN A 591 -35.64 -39.35 -14.95
CA GLN A 591 -36.39 -40.12 -13.95
C GLN A 591 -36.14 -41.63 -14.04
N ALA A 592 -35.78 -42.12 -15.22
CA ALA A 592 -35.37 -43.52 -15.42
C ALA A 592 -34.02 -43.87 -14.81
N ARG A 593 -33.20 -42.86 -14.47
CA ARG A 593 -31.85 -43.01 -13.95
C ARG A 593 -31.84 -42.94 -12.42
N GLU A 594 -31.02 -43.72 -11.76
CA GLU A 594 -30.79 -43.62 -10.33
C GLU A 594 -30.35 -42.20 -9.98
N PRO A 595 -30.97 -41.53 -8.99
CA PRO A 595 -30.56 -40.16 -8.55
C PRO A 595 -29.11 -40.14 -8.11
N PHE A 596 -28.39 -39.11 -8.49
CA PHE A 596 -26.96 -38.94 -8.20
C PHE A 596 -26.67 -38.94 -6.70
N ASN A 597 -27.50 -38.22 -5.91
CA ASN A 597 -27.36 -38.13 -4.46
C ASN A 597 -28.71 -38.14 -3.75
N GLU A 598 -28.69 -38.16 -2.41
CA GLU A 598 -29.89 -38.22 -1.57
C GLU A 598 -30.78 -36.98 -1.76
N ALA A 599 -30.20 -35.81 -1.96
CA ALA A 599 -30.97 -34.57 -2.17
C ALA A 599 -31.82 -34.65 -3.46
N GLN A 600 -31.26 -35.11 -4.56
CA GLN A 600 -32.01 -35.37 -5.81
C GLN A 600 -33.04 -36.51 -5.65
N LYS A 601 -32.71 -37.52 -4.88
CA LYS A 601 -33.63 -38.59 -4.54
C LYS A 601 -34.87 -38.08 -3.79
N ILE A 602 -34.64 -37.21 -2.83
CA ILE A 602 -35.71 -36.51 -2.07
C ILE A 602 -36.56 -35.65 -3.03
N GLU A 603 -35.90 -34.80 -3.85
CA GLU A 603 -36.55 -33.85 -4.75
C GLU A 603 -37.56 -34.50 -5.68
N ARG A 604 -37.25 -35.69 -6.27
CA ARG A 604 -38.14 -36.42 -7.15
C ARG A 604 -39.44 -36.90 -6.48
N PHE A 605 -39.46 -36.98 -5.14
CA PHE A 605 -40.59 -37.45 -4.37
C PHE A 605 -41.28 -36.39 -3.55
N LEU A 606 -40.74 -35.14 -3.48
CA LEU A 606 -41.30 -34.06 -2.68
C LEU A 606 -42.76 -33.79 -3.01
N ALA A 607 -43.12 -33.62 -4.27
CA ALA A 607 -44.46 -33.31 -4.69
C ALA A 607 -45.48 -34.38 -4.30
N ARG A 608 -45.06 -35.65 -4.15
CA ARG A 608 -45.91 -36.80 -3.79
C ARG A 608 -46.21 -36.86 -2.31
N VAL A 609 -45.43 -36.23 -1.45
CA VAL A 609 -45.54 -36.32 0.01
C VAL A 609 -45.93 -34.98 0.68
N THR A 610 -45.81 -33.88 -0.06
CA THR A 610 -46.19 -32.56 0.42
C THR A 610 -47.71 -32.42 0.38
N THR A 611 -48.33 -32.20 1.51
CA THR A 611 -49.79 -31.95 1.57
C THR A 611 -50.11 -30.52 1.07
N ALA A 612 -51.36 -30.31 0.68
CA ALA A 612 -51.85 -29.00 0.26
C ALA A 612 -51.67 -27.92 1.37
N ASP A 613 -51.93 -28.28 2.63
CA ASP A 613 -51.76 -27.41 3.78
C ASP A 613 -50.30 -27.05 4.01
N GLU A 614 -49.36 -27.99 3.87
CA GLU A 614 -47.92 -27.76 3.98
C GLU A 614 -47.41 -26.89 2.84
N ALA A 615 -47.89 -27.11 1.63
CA ALA A 615 -47.50 -26.26 0.46
C ALA A 615 -47.97 -24.82 0.71
N THR A 616 -49.21 -24.62 1.13
CA THR A 616 -49.80 -23.30 1.48
C THR A 616 -49.04 -22.64 2.64
N ARG A 617 -48.70 -23.44 3.67
CA ARG A 617 -47.90 -22.92 4.81
C ARG A 617 -46.50 -22.49 4.41
N LEU A 618 -45.79 -23.29 3.60
CA LEU A 618 -44.51 -22.92 3.07
C LEU A 618 -44.57 -21.65 2.23
N GLU A 619 -45.56 -21.50 1.37
CA GLU A 619 -45.74 -20.33 0.53
C GLU A 619 -45.97 -19.07 1.41
N THR A 620 -46.84 -19.16 2.42
CA THR A 620 -47.12 -18.10 3.38
C THR A 620 -45.86 -17.70 4.16
N LEU A 621 -45.09 -18.67 4.66
CA LEU A 621 -43.84 -18.42 5.39
C LEU A 621 -42.78 -17.81 4.51
N ARG A 622 -42.63 -18.27 3.28
CA ARG A 622 -41.68 -17.73 2.29
C ARG A 622 -42.07 -16.29 1.85
N ALA A 623 -43.36 -16.01 1.72
CA ALA A 623 -43.87 -14.66 1.47
C ALA A 623 -43.55 -13.73 2.65
N GLY A 624 -43.89 -14.15 3.90
CA GLY A 624 -43.54 -13.40 5.10
C GLY A 624 -42.03 -13.18 5.28
N ARG A 625 -41.20 -14.13 4.92
CA ARG A 625 -39.73 -13.95 4.90
C ARG A 625 -39.33 -12.86 3.93
N ARG A 626 -39.83 -12.86 2.69
CA ARG A 626 -39.52 -11.82 1.68
C ARG A 626 -39.98 -10.43 2.14
N GLU A 627 -41.12 -10.33 2.76
CA GLU A 627 -41.62 -9.07 3.34
C GLU A 627 -40.68 -8.55 4.43
N LEU A 628 -40.30 -9.39 5.39
CA LEU A 628 -39.36 -9.06 6.46
C LEU A 628 -37.98 -8.66 5.89
N GLU A 629 -37.48 -9.37 4.87
CA GLU A 629 -36.23 -9.02 4.18
C GLU A 629 -36.34 -7.65 3.48
N GLY A 630 -37.52 -7.30 2.94
CA GLY A 630 -37.84 -5.98 2.39
C GLY A 630 -37.85 -4.89 3.48
N GLU A 631 -38.50 -5.15 4.61
CA GLU A 631 -38.52 -4.22 5.76
C GLU A 631 -37.10 -3.98 6.30
N ILE A 632 -36.32 -5.05 6.51
CA ILE A 632 -34.91 -4.98 6.95
C ILE A 632 -34.09 -4.15 5.99
N LYS A 633 -34.20 -4.39 4.68
CA LYS A 633 -33.50 -3.66 3.65
C LYS A 633 -33.89 -2.17 3.59
N SER A 634 -35.11 -1.81 4.01
CA SER A 634 -35.56 -0.42 4.07
C SER A 634 -34.96 0.38 5.23
N ILE A 635 -34.38 -0.29 6.23
CA ILE A 635 -33.67 0.38 7.33
C ILE A 635 -32.32 0.88 6.79
N PRO A 636 -32.06 2.21 6.82
CA PRO A 636 -30.76 2.72 6.39
C PRO A 636 -29.63 2.08 7.19
N PRO A 637 -28.57 1.57 6.52
CA PRO A 637 -27.43 1.02 7.22
C PRO A 637 -26.71 2.10 8.01
N LEU A 638 -26.07 1.71 9.11
CA LEU A 638 -25.16 2.60 9.82
C LEU A 638 -23.92 2.92 8.95
N PRO A 639 -23.34 4.13 9.11
CA PRO A 639 -22.14 4.50 8.36
C PRO A 639 -21.00 3.50 8.55
N LEU A 640 -20.45 3.04 7.43
CA LEU A 640 -19.25 2.19 7.39
C LEU A 640 -18.05 3.06 7.03
N HIS A 641 -16.95 2.89 7.75
CA HIS A 641 -15.67 3.52 7.44
C HIS A 641 -14.55 2.50 7.48
N TRP A 642 -13.54 2.70 6.64
CA TRP A 642 -12.31 1.92 6.66
C TRP A 642 -11.43 2.38 7.82
N ALA A 643 -11.74 1.90 9.02
CA ALA A 643 -11.12 2.31 10.28
C ALA A 643 -10.57 1.11 11.07
N GLY A 644 -10.39 -0.03 10.42
CA GLY A 644 -9.87 -1.25 11.00
C GLY A 644 -10.89 -2.01 11.85
N LYS A 645 -10.62 -3.29 12.00
CA LYS A 645 -11.32 -4.17 12.95
C LYS A 645 -10.30 -4.68 13.95
N PHE A 646 -10.63 -4.57 15.23
CA PHE A 646 -9.78 -4.95 16.35
C PHE A 646 -10.34 -6.22 16.98
N VAL A 647 -9.51 -7.25 17.03
CA VAL A 647 -9.91 -8.57 17.54
C VAL A 647 -8.89 -9.06 18.56
N GLU A 648 -9.36 -9.80 19.57
CA GLU A 648 -8.44 -10.42 20.50
C GLU A 648 -7.53 -11.42 19.76
N PRO A 649 -6.20 -11.31 19.89
CA PRO A 649 -5.28 -12.28 19.31
C PRO A 649 -5.55 -13.68 19.84
N LYS A 650 -5.70 -14.64 18.93
CA LYS A 650 -5.98 -16.05 19.28
C LYS A 650 -4.80 -16.73 19.96
N GLU A 651 -3.59 -16.28 19.66
CA GLU A 651 -2.33 -16.85 20.16
C GLU A 651 -1.43 -15.73 20.70
N PRO A 652 -0.52 -16.04 21.64
CA PRO A 652 0.55 -15.13 22.04
C PRO A 652 1.46 -14.77 20.85
N THR A 653 2.13 -13.63 20.95
CA THR A 653 3.12 -13.20 19.96
C THR A 653 4.46 -13.92 20.21
N TYR A 654 5.09 -14.40 19.15
CA TYR A 654 6.40 -15.06 19.20
C TYR A 654 7.44 -14.30 18.37
N VAL A 655 8.69 -14.32 18.83
CA VAL A 655 9.82 -13.92 17.98
C VAL A 655 9.92 -14.85 16.78
N HIS A 656 10.01 -14.30 15.57
CA HIS A 656 10.24 -15.11 14.38
C HIS A 656 11.74 -15.16 14.06
N ARG A 657 12.33 -16.35 14.07
CA ARG A 657 13.75 -16.51 13.80
C ARG A 657 14.08 -16.15 12.36
N GLY A 658 14.93 -15.11 12.18
CA GLY A 658 15.24 -14.57 10.86
C GLY A 658 14.06 -13.88 10.17
N GLY A 659 13.04 -13.44 10.93
CA GLY A 659 11.82 -12.82 10.37
C GLY A 659 10.81 -13.80 9.76
N ASP A 660 11.09 -15.10 9.78
CA ASP A 660 10.26 -16.14 9.18
C ASP A 660 9.09 -16.53 10.12
N PRO A 661 7.82 -16.24 9.76
CA PRO A 661 6.66 -16.52 10.61
C PRO A 661 6.40 -18.01 10.86
N GLN A 662 7.03 -18.90 10.10
CA GLN A 662 6.96 -20.35 10.32
C GLN A 662 7.96 -20.82 11.39
N ARG A 663 8.98 -20.02 11.72
CA ARG A 663 10.06 -20.38 12.64
C ARG A 663 9.92 -19.64 13.97
N ARG A 664 9.00 -20.12 14.82
CA ARG A 664 8.71 -19.54 16.13
C ARG A 664 9.91 -19.66 17.07
N GLY A 665 10.23 -18.59 17.77
CA GLY A 665 11.19 -18.49 18.86
C GLY A 665 10.50 -18.37 20.22
N SER A 666 11.03 -17.48 21.09
CA SER A 666 10.45 -17.18 22.40
C SER A 666 9.13 -16.40 22.31
N GLU A 667 8.21 -16.66 23.23
CA GLU A 667 7.02 -15.85 23.45
C GLU A 667 7.43 -14.46 23.98
N VAL A 668 6.71 -13.43 23.52
CA VAL A 668 6.89 -12.05 24.00
C VAL A 668 5.55 -11.41 24.33
N ALA A 669 5.57 -10.53 25.31
CA ALA A 669 4.42 -9.72 25.70
C ALA A 669 4.53 -8.29 25.15
N PRO A 670 3.40 -7.53 25.00
CA PRO A 670 3.44 -6.14 24.59
C PRO A 670 4.27 -5.30 25.57
N ALA A 671 5.24 -4.56 25.05
CA ALA A 671 6.09 -3.67 25.84
C ALA A 671 6.67 -2.54 24.97
N SER A 672 7.24 -1.53 25.65
CA SER A 672 7.96 -0.41 25.05
C SER A 672 9.32 -0.83 24.47
N LEU A 673 9.95 0.09 23.72
CA LEU A 673 11.30 -0.07 23.21
C LEU A 673 12.34 0.25 24.30
N ALA A 674 13.22 -0.68 24.59
CA ALA A 674 14.28 -0.53 25.59
C ALA A 674 15.30 0.58 25.26
N ILE A 675 15.37 1.04 24.01
CA ILE A 675 16.25 2.13 23.58
C ILE A 675 15.98 3.45 24.32
N LEU A 676 14.76 3.64 24.85
CA LEU A 676 14.33 4.85 25.57
C LEU A 676 14.31 4.68 27.09
N ASP A 677 14.64 3.51 27.66
CA ASP A 677 14.53 3.24 29.10
C ASP A 677 15.37 4.20 29.98
N GLY A 678 16.42 4.83 29.42
CA GLY A 678 17.23 5.82 30.11
C GLY A 678 16.56 7.21 30.24
N ALA A 679 15.57 7.51 29.41
CA ALA A 679 14.89 8.80 29.36
C ALA A 679 13.41 8.71 29.78
N LEU A 680 12.78 7.55 29.53
CA LEU A 680 11.34 7.33 29.67
C LEU A 680 11.08 5.96 30.30
N PRO A 681 10.31 5.84 31.40
CA PRO A 681 9.88 4.55 31.92
C PRO A 681 9.12 3.75 30.87
N GLY A 682 9.52 2.51 30.65
CA GLY A 682 8.84 1.59 29.77
C GLY A 682 7.50 1.12 30.34
N PHE A 683 6.67 0.57 29.48
CA PHE A 683 5.52 -0.24 29.88
C PHE A 683 5.76 -1.71 29.53
N ALA A 684 5.12 -2.59 30.30
CA ALA A 684 5.06 -4.02 30.00
C ALA A 684 3.69 -4.54 30.44
N LEU A 685 3.02 -5.25 29.53
CA LEU A 685 1.70 -5.83 29.77
C LEU A 685 1.81 -7.36 29.80
N SER A 686 0.75 -8.02 30.30
CA SER A 686 0.61 -9.47 30.15
C SER A 686 0.54 -9.86 28.67
N ALA A 687 1.09 -11.02 28.31
CA ALA A 687 0.93 -11.58 26.96
C ALA A 687 -0.55 -11.81 26.55
N ARG A 688 -1.44 -11.85 27.53
CA ARG A 688 -2.90 -11.98 27.35
C ARG A 688 -3.66 -10.69 27.67
N ALA A 689 -2.98 -9.54 27.74
CA ALA A 689 -3.67 -8.26 27.90
C ALA A 689 -4.70 -8.05 26.76
N PRO A 690 -5.86 -7.44 27.02
CA PRO A 690 -6.83 -7.12 25.99
C PRO A 690 -6.24 -6.30 24.84
N GLU A 691 -6.70 -6.52 23.64
CA GLU A 691 -6.20 -5.84 22.43
C GLU A 691 -6.22 -4.30 22.58
N ALA A 692 -7.32 -3.77 23.06
CA ALA A 692 -7.53 -2.33 23.28
C ALA A 692 -6.49 -1.74 24.27
N GLU A 693 -6.16 -2.48 25.33
CA GLU A 693 -5.18 -2.05 26.34
C GLU A 693 -3.76 -1.99 25.76
N ARG A 694 -3.43 -2.92 24.86
CA ARG A 694 -2.10 -2.97 24.22
C ARG A 694 -1.83 -1.72 23.38
N ARG A 695 -2.76 -1.34 22.51
CA ARG A 695 -2.64 -0.14 21.66
C ARG A 695 -2.67 1.14 22.51
N LEU A 696 -3.55 1.22 23.49
CA LEU A 696 -3.65 2.39 24.36
C LEU A 696 -2.39 2.60 25.20
N ALA A 697 -1.78 1.52 25.73
CA ALA A 697 -0.53 1.61 26.48
C ALA A 697 0.62 2.12 25.58
N LEU A 698 0.74 1.59 24.35
CA LEU A 698 1.72 2.07 23.39
C LEU A 698 1.48 3.55 23.04
N ALA A 699 0.24 3.94 22.76
CA ALA A 699 -0.11 5.32 22.42
C ALA A 699 0.28 6.29 23.57
N ARG A 700 -0.05 5.96 24.81
CA ARG A 700 0.29 6.77 25.99
C ARG A 700 1.80 6.87 26.20
N TRP A 701 2.53 5.78 25.97
CA TRP A 701 3.99 5.78 26.07
C TRP A 701 4.63 6.68 25.00
N ILE A 702 4.11 6.68 23.77
CA ILE A 702 4.60 7.55 22.70
C ILE A 702 4.45 9.03 23.09
N VAL A 703 3.33 9.42 23.68
CA VAL A 703 3.04 10.83 24.01
C VAL A 703 3.43 11.25 25.42
N ASP A 704 4.11 10.38 26.16
CA ASP A 704 4.58 10.73 27.49
C ASP A 704 5.49 11.96 27.43
N GLU A 705 5.32 12.89 28.33
CA GLU A 705 6.09 14.15 28.34
C GLU A 705 7.60 13.95 28.45
N ARG A 706 8.05 12.82 29.03
CA ARG A 706 9.46 12.47 29.13
C ARG A 706 10.03 11.90 27.83
N ASN A 707 9.17 11.54 26.86
CA ASN A 707 9.64 11.00 25.58
C ASN A 707 10.43 12.08 24.80
N PRO A 708 11.73 11.86 24.56
CA PRO A 708 12.56 12.86 23.91
C PRO A 708 12.31 12.99 22.39
N LEU A 709 11.60 12.05 21.79
CA LEU A 709 11.47 11.94 20.33
C LEU A 709 10.20 12.61 19.81
N THR A 710 9.05 12.34 20.37
CA THR A 710 7.74 12.67 19.79
C THR A 710 7.60 14.18 19.47
N ALA A 711 7.94 15.04 20.42
CA ALA A 711 7.89 16.49 20.21
C ALA A 711 8.94 16.95 19.17
N ARG A 712 10.19 16.47 19.27
CA ARG A 712 11.28 16.78 18.32
C ARG A 712 10.93 16.35 16.90
N VAL A 713 10.38 15.18 16.71
CA VAL A 713 9.97 14.67 15.39
C VAL A 713 8.89 15.56 14.78
N MET A 714 7.89 15.95 15.55
CA MET A 714 6.81 16.81 15.04
C MET A 714 7.30 18.21 14.69
N VAL A 715 8.06 18.87 15.56
CA VAL A 715 8.55 20.21 15.28
C VAL A 715 9.58 20.24 14.13
N ASN A 716 10.35 19.16 13.97
CA ASN A 716 11.24 19.01 12.83
C ASN A 716 10.47 18.91 11.50
N ARG A 717 9.30 18.25 11.50
CA ARG A 717 8.41 18.21 10.33
C ARG A 717 7.78 19.57 10.05
N LEU A 718 7.33 20.30 11.07
CA LEU A 718 6.86 21.69 10.89
C LEU A 718 7.93 22.54 10.21
N TRP A 719 9.16 22.46 10.73
CA TRP A 719 10.30 23.17 10.14
C TRP A 719 10.59 22.74 8.72
N HIS A 720 10.54 21.44 8.45
CA HIS A 720 10.73 20.87 7.10
C HIS A 720 9.74 21.46 6.10
N TYR A 721 8.46 21.52 6.45
CA TYR A 721 7.43 22.01 5.52
C TYR A 721 7.53 23.52 5.31
N HIS A 722 7.89 24.31 6.32
CA HIS A 722 8.11 25.75 6.18
C HIS A 722 9.35 26.09 5.34
N PHE A 723 10.46 25.41 5.57
CA PHE A 723 11.76 25.75 4.98
C PHE A 723 12.25 24.77 3.89
N GLY A 724 11.49 23.75 3.58
CA GLY A 724 11.83 22.74 2.58
C GLY A 724 12.77 21.64 3.08
N THR A 725 13.51 21.85 4.18
CA THR A 725 14.38 20.85 4.81
C THR A 725 14.30 20.99 6.32
N GLY A 726 14.20 19.88 7.04
CA GLY A 726 14.16 19.86 8.49
C GLY A 726 15.48 20.29 9.13
N ILE A 727 15.44 20.69 10.39
CA ILE A 727 16.66 20.88 11.21
C ILE A 727 17.47 19.58 11.19
N VAL A 728 16.78 18.43 11.28
CA VAL A 728 17.27 17.10 10.91
C VAL A 728 16.69 16.78 9.53
N ASP A 729 17.55 16.50 8.55
CA ASP A 729 17.17 16.27 7.14
C ASP A 729 16.52 14.90 6.87
N THR A 730 16.53 14.02 7.86
CA THR A 730 15.87 12.72 7.85
C THR A 730 14.67 12.71 8.81
N PRO A 731 13.50 13.28 8.44
CA PRO A 731 12.41 13.56 9.40
C PRO A 731 11.73 12.31 9.97
N SER A 732 12.01 11.13 9.44
CA SER A 732 11.54 9.84 9.97
C SER A 732 12.66 8.91 10.44
N ASP A 733 13.92 9.42 10.51
CA ASP A 733 15.05 8.68 11.07
C ASP A 733 15.92 9.62 11.93
N PHE A 734 15.75 9.50 13.24
CA PHE A 734 16.54 10.17 14.28
C PHE A 734 17.53 9.20 14.94
N GLY A 735 17.59 7.97 14.42
CA GLY A 735 18.54 6.94 14.80
C GLY A 735 19.98 7.24 14.35
N PHE A 736 20.84 6.26 14.48
CA PHE A 736 22.27 6.39 14.17
C PHE A 736 22.59 6.63 12.69
N LEU A 737 21.70 6.22 11.79
CA LEU A 737 21.81 6.49 10.34
C LEU A 737 21.18 7.82 9.95
N GLY A 738 20.32 8.37 10.80
CA GLY A 738 19.68 9.64 10.57
C GLY A 738 20.65 10.83 10.64
N GLY A 739 20.20 11.96 10.09
CA GLY A 739 20.93 13.20 10.10
C GLY A 739 21.18 13.76 11.51
N ARG A 740 22.17 14.62 11.64
CA ARG A 740 22.36 15.40 12.85
C ARG A 740 21.68 16.76 12.72
N PRO A 741 21.08 17.29 13.79
CA PRO A 741 20.46 18.60 13.73
C PRO A 741 21.49 19.69 13.43
N THR A 742 21.18 20.57 12.48
CA THR A 742 22.00 21.75 12.19
C THR A 742 21.98 22.76 13.35
N HIS A 743 20.85 22.84 14.05
CA HIS A 743 20.59 23.72 15.18
C HIS A 743 19.97 22.93 16.34
N PRO A 744 20.77 22.16 17.11
CA PRO A 744 20.23 21.28 18.15
C PRO A 744 19.48 22.05 19.26
N GLU A 745 19.95 23.22 19.66
CA GLU A 745 19.28 24.04 20.66
C GLU A 745 17.95 24.59 20.16
N LEU A 746 17.85 24.93 18.87
CA LEU A 746 16.59 25.35 18.27
C LEU A 746 15.58 24.21 18.21
N LEU A 747 16.03 22.99 17.89
CA LEU A 747 15.16 21.81 17.85
C LEU A 747 14.57 21.55 19.25
N ASP A 748 15.41 21.58 20.30
CA ASP A 748 14.96 21.38 21.68
C ASP A 748 14.05 22.53 22.15
N TRP A 749 14.36 23.76 21.77
CA TRP A 749 13.53 24.92 22.10
C TRP A 749 12.13 24.80 21.46
N LEU A 750 12.04 24.48 20.20
CA LEU A 750 10.77 24.27 19.48
C LEU A 750 9.97 23.12 20.09
N ALA A 751 10.62 22.02 20.44
CA ALA A 751 9.97 20.87 21.05
C ALA A 751 9.41 21.19 22.46
N ASN A 752 10.15 21.96 23.28
CA ASN A 752 9.65 22.44 24.55
C ASN A 752 8.50 23.45 24.37
N ARG A 753 8.62 24.35 23.39
CA ARG A 753 7.55 25.32 23.06
C ARG A 753 6.24 24.63 22.64
N LEU A 754 6.33 23.56 21.84
CA LEU A 754 5.15 22.78 21.49
C LEU A 754 4.43 22.25 22.75
N ARG A 755 5.18 21.72 23.72
CA ARG A 755 4.62 21.22 24.99
C ARG A 755 4.05 22.35 25.86
N GLU A 756 4.74 23.48 25.96
CA GLU A 756 4.26 24.67 26.66
C GLU A 756 2.95 25.22 26.08
N HIS A 757 2.75 25.11 24.77
CA HIS A 757 1.49 25.41 24.10
C HIS A 757 0.42 24.32 24.21
N GLY A 758 0.60 23.34 25.11
CA GLY A 758 -0.34 22.21 25.28
C GLY A 758 -0.44 21.36 24.01
N TRP A 759 0.68 21.12 23.36
CA TRP A 759 0.80 20.33 22.11
C TRP A 759 0.05 20.93 20.91
N ARG A 760 -0.34 22.20 20.93
CA ARG A 760 -1.02 22.89 19.83
C ARG A 760 -0.02 23.39 18.80
N LEU A 761 -0.36 23.21 17.51
CA LEU A 761 0.56 23.51 16.41
C LEU A 761 0.47 24.97 15.94
N LYS A 762 -0.73 25.56 15.91
CA LYS A 762 -0.94 26.92 15.38
C LYS A 762 -0.13 28.00 16.11
N PRO A 763 0.01 27.99 17.45
CA PRO A 763 0.89 28.95 18.12
C PRO A 763 2.36 28.84 17.66
N LEU A 764 2.84 27.62 17.40
CA LEU A 764 4.22 27.41 16.94
C LEU A 764 4.40 27.84 15.49
N HIS A 765 3.43 27.55 14.61
CA HIS A 765 3.39 28.12 13.26
C HIS A 765 3.50 29.64 13.30
N ARG A 766 2.69 30.30 14.15
CA ARG A 766 2.70 31.73 14.30
C ARG A 766 4.10 32.26 14.70
N GLU A 767 4.75 31.65 15.69
CA GLU A 767 6.10 32.03 16.12
C GLU A 767 7.12 31.93 14.97
N ILE A 768 7.06 30.83 14.17
CA ILE A 768 7.94 30.64 13.01
C ILE A 768 7.69 31.69 11.93
N LEU A 769 6.44 31.93 11.58
CA LEU A 769 6.04 32.85 10.51
C LEU A 769 6.31 34.35 10.86
N LEU A 770 6.31 34.70 12.14
CA LEU A 770 6.65 36.04 12.63
C LEU A 770 8.16 36.26 12.74
N SER A 771 8.99 35.21 12.67
CA SER A 771 10.45 35.34 12.75
C SER A 771 11.04 36.03 11.52
N GLN A 772 12.12 36.73 11.71
CA GLN A 772 12.92 37.31 10.60
C GLN A 772 13.53 36.18 9.74
N THR A 773 13.83 35.08 10.34
CA THR A 773 14.31 33.84 9.67
C THR A 773 13.38 33.43 8.52
N TRP A 774 12.06 33.41 8.73
CA TRP A 774 11.09 33.06 7.71
C TRP A 774 10.87 34.19 6.69
N GLN A 775 10.97 35.42 7.12
CA GLN A 775 10.71 36.62 6.29
C GLN A 775 11.89 37.04 5.39
N GLN A 776 13.02 36.36 5.44
CA GLN A 776 14.18 36.63 4.59
C GLN A 776 13.87 36.56 3.10
N ALA A 777 14.57 37.36 2.29
CA ALA A 777 14.62 37.21 0.84
C ALA A 777 15.32 35.89 0.44
N SER A 778 15.03 35.42 -0.78
CA SER A 778 15.61 34.18 -1.35
C SER A 778 16.79 34.41 -2.28
N ASP A 779 17.28 35.67 -2.39
CA ASP A 779 18.31 36.00 -3.34
C ASP A 779 19.61 35.23 -3.09
N HIS A 780 20.22 34.80 -4.19
CA HIS A 780 21.50 34.10 -4.13
C HIS A 780 22.65 35.04 -3.80
N ARG A 781 23.47 34.64 -2.84
CA ARG A 781 24.72 35.31 -2.48
C ARG A 781 25.87 34.31 -2.60
N GLU A 782 26.74 34.51 -3.57
CA GLU A 782 27.84 33.58 -3.90
C GLU A 782 28.73 33.30 -2.70
N GLU A 783 29.06 34.30 -1.90
CA GLU A 783 29.89 34.15 -0.71
C GLU A 783 29.29 33.24 0.35
N ALA A 784 28.00 33.41 0.61
CA ALA A 784 27.26 32.55 1.55
C ALA A 784 27.07 31.13 1.01
N ALA A 785 26.81 31.00 -0.29
CA ALA A 785 26.62 29.71 -0.95
C ALA A 785 27.91 28.85 -0.97
N ARG A 786 29.10 29.47 -0.97
CA ARG A 786 30.37 28.73 -0.82
C ARG A 786 30.53 28.07 0.55
N VAL A 787 29.93 28.67 1.60
CA VAL A 787 29.97 28.10 2.96
C VAL A 787 28.83 27.14 3.21
N ASP A 788 27.62 27.47 2.74
CA ASP A 788 26.40 26.66 2.91
C ASP A 788 25.57 26.76 1.64
N GLY A 789 25.93 25.93 0.65
CA GLY A 789 25.31 25.92 -0.68
C GLY A 789 23.83 25.52 -0.67
N SER A 790 23.43 24.66 0.27
CA SER A 790 22.05 24.16 0.44
C SER A 790 21.21 25.04 1.37
N SER A 791 21.75 26.14 1.87
CA SER A 791 21.10 27.08 2.79
C SER A 791 20.56 26.42 4.08
N ARG A 792 21.22 25.34 4.55
CA ARG A 792 20.86 24.60 5.78
C ARG A 792 20.99 25.46 7.05
N LEU A 793 21.83 26.47 7.03
CA LEU A 793 22.00 27.45 8.12
C LEU A 793 21.03 28.61 8.01
N LEU A 794 20.21 28.68 6.97
CA LEU A 794 19.17 29.67 6.76
C LEU A 794 19.71 31.11 6.64
N TRP A 795 20.81 31.32 5.91
CA TRP A 795 21.31 32.63 5.54
C TRP A 795 20.40 33.38 4.54
N ARG A 796 19.46 32.65 3.92
CA ARG A 796 18.33 33.10 3.09
C ARG A 796 17.13 32.23 3.27
N PHE A 797 15.96 32.65 2.83
CA PHE A 797 14.83 31.73 2.66
C PHE A 797 15.09 30.77 1.48
N PRO A 798 15.03 29.44 1.64
CA PRO A 798 15.25 28.51 0.56
C PRO A 798 14.13 28.56 -0.48
N PRO A 799 14.41 28.85 -1.78
CA PRO A 799 13.37 28.78 -2.81
C PRO A 799 12.92 27.34 -3.03
N ARG A 800 11.62 27.13 -3.29
CA ARG A 800 11.06 25.81 -3.55
C ARG A 800 10.10 25.80 -4.73
N ARG A 801 9.99 24.65 -5.42
CA ARG A 801 8.91 24.38 -6.37
C ARG A 801 7.63 24.04 -5.61
N LEU A 802 6.47 24.39 -6.17
CA LEU A 802 5.16 23.95 -5.69
C LEU A 802 5.03 22.43 -5.81
N ASP A 803 4.31 21.82 -4.88
CA ASP A 803 3.96 20.39 -4.93
C ASP A 803 2.85 20.14 -5.99
N ALA A 804 2.67 18.90 -6.43
CA ALA A 804 1.75 18.53 -7.50
C ALA A 804 0.32 19.06 -7.31
N GLU A 805 -0.20 18.93 -6.09
CA GLU A 805 -1.54 19.40 -5.74
C GLU A 805 -1.63 20.94 -5.75
N GLU A 806 -0.58 21.62 -5.25
CA GLU A 806 -0.50 23.08 -5.30
C GLU A 806 -0.46 23.59 -6.73
N VAL A 807 0.27 22.93 -7.64
CA VAL A 807 0.32 23.25 -9.07
C VAL A 807 -1.08 23.16 -9.69
N ARG A 808 -1.76 22.02 -9.50
CA ARG A 808 -3.10 21.79 -10.07
C ARG A 808 -4.13 22.79 -9.51
N ASP A 809 -4.17 22.94 -8.20
CA ASP A 809 -5.12 23.83 -7.53
C ASP A 809 -4.88 25.32 -7.93
N THR A 810 -3.62 25.71 -8.09
CA THR A 810 -3.24 27.04 -8.58
C THR A 810 -3.79 27.30 -10.00
N MET A 811 -3.63 26.35 -10.91
CA MET A 811 -4.16 26.52 -12.28
C MET A 811 -5.68 26.65 -12.31
N LEU A 812 -6.39 25.82 -11.52
CA LEU A 812 -7.84 25.92 -11.38
C LEU A 812 -8.27 27.27 -10.76
N GLN A 813 -7.54 27.76 -9.74
CA GLN A 813 -7.82 29.05 -9.12
C GLN A 813 -7.57 30.21 -10.09
N VAL A 814 -6.44 30.20 -10.81
CA VAL A 814 -6.09 31.24 -11.80
C VAL A 814 -7.13 31.26 -12.92
N ALA A 815 -7.62 30.10 -13.35
CA ALA A 815 -8.70 30.01 -14.34
C ALA A 815 -10.10 30.33 -13.78
N GLY A 816 -10.26 30.41 -12.43
CA GLY A 816 -11.55 30.67 -11.78
C GLY A 816 -12.50 29.49 -11.77
N ARG A 817 -11.98 28.28 -11.71
CA ARG A 817 -12.75 27.03 -11.71
C ARG A 817 -12.57 26.21 -10.43
N LEU A 818 -11.71 26.61 -9.51
CA LEU A 818 -11.47 25.86 -8.29
C LEU A 818 -12.72 25.78 -7.42
N ASP A 819 -13.14 24.55 -7.10
CA ASP A 819 -14.24 24.25 -6.19
C ASP A 819 -13.68 23.99 -4.77
N LEU A 820 -14.06 24.84 -3.84
CA LEU A 820 -13.62 24.83 -2.43
C LEU A 820 -14.50 23.96 -1.52
N ARG A 821 -15.41 23.13 -2.05
CA ARG A 821 -16.22 22.24 -1.20
C ARG A 821 -15.29 21.30 -0.43
N ALA A 822 -15.41 21.32 0.89
CA ALA A 822 -14.63 20.51 1.81
C ALA A 822 -15.30 19.18 2.11
N GLY A 823 -14.50 18.16 2.46
CA GLY A 823 -14.93 16.88 3.02
C GLY A 823 -15.67 15.94 2.08
N GLY A 824 -16.08 14.81 2.65
CA GLY A 824 -16.86 13.78 1.96
C GLY A 824 -16.05 12.91 0.97
N PRO A 825 -16.73 12.03 0.24
CA PRO A 825 -16.06 11.15 -0.75
C PRO A 825 -15.19 11.92 -1.74
N GLY A 826 -14.07 11.33 -2.10
CA GLY A 826 -13.14 11.89 -3.07
C GLY A 826 -13.69 11.90 -4.50
N PHE A 827 -13.11 12.75 -5.37
CA PHE A 827 -13.34 12.70 -6.80
C PHE A 827 -12.24 11.90 -7.50
N ARG A 828 -12.50 11.41 -8.73
CA ARG A 828 -11.58 10.58 -9.50
C ARG A 828 -11.04 11.35 -10.71
N LEU A 829 -9.75 11.16 -10.97
CA LEU A 829 -9.08 11.59 -12.21
C LEU A 829 -8.84 10.42 -13.17
N TYR A 830 -9.55 9.32 -12.97
CA TYR A 830 -9.45 8.09 -13.73
C TYR A 830 -10.81 7.39 -13.83
N ARG A 831 -10.96 6.55 -14.86
CA ARG A 831 -12.03 5.56 -14.97
C ARG A 831 -11.55 4.29 -14.27
N TYR A 832 -12.38 3.76 -13.37
CA TYR A 832 -12.11 2.53 -12.64
C TYR A 832 -12.76 1.35 -13.37
N LEU A 833 -11.96 0.36 -13.71
CA LEU A 833 -12.41 -0.90 -14.31
C LEU A 833 -12.07 -2.01 -13.33
N GLU A 834 -13.12 -2.70 -12.84
CA GLU A 834 -12.99 -3.78 -11.87
C GLU A 834 -13.14 -5.12 -12.58
N ASP A 835 -12.06 -5.90 -12.55
CA ASP A 835 -12.01 -7.30 -12.93
C ASP A 835 -11.23 -8.03 -11.82
N ASN A 836 -10.59 -9.16 -12.11
CA ASN A 836 -9.69 -9.82 -11.15
C ASN A 836 -8.58 -8.89 -10.62
N VAL A 837 -8.16 -7.93 -11.45
CA VAL A 837 -7.20 -6.86 -11.12
C VAL A 837 -7.84 -5.51 -11.44
N ALA A 838 -7.71 -4.57 -10.51
CA ALA A 838 -8.20 -3.21 -10.72
C ALA A 838 -7.34 -2.45 -11.74
N THR A 839 -8.00 -1.81 -12.73
CA THR A 839 -7.35 -0.97 -13.72
C THR A 839 -7.81 0.48 -13.57
N TYR A 840 -6.86 1.40 -13.55
CA TYR A 840 -7.06 2.84 -13.42
C TYR A 840 -6.65 3.53 -14.72
N VAL A 841 -7.65 3.93 -15.53
CA VAL A 841 -7.40 4.59 -16.81
C VAL A 841 -7.56 6.10 -16.63
N PRO A 842 -6.50 6.92 -16.77
CA PRO A 842 -6.57 8.37 -16.62
C PRO A 842 -7.68 8.99 -17.49
N LEU A 843 -8.27 10.09 -17.02
CA LEU A 843 -9.30 10.82 -17.78
C LEU A 843 -8.66 11.67 -18.87
N ASP A 844 -9.29 11.68 -20.06
CA ASP A 844 -8.93 12.54 -21.17
C ASP A 844 -9.54 13.95 -21.04
N HIS A 845 -10.61 14.13 -20.23
CA HIS A 845 -11.31 15.41 -20.03
C HIS A 845 -11.60 15.64 -18.56
N HIS A 846 -11.54 16.90 -18.13
CA HIS A 846 -11.60 17.33 -16.76
C HIS A 846 -12.77 18.29 -16.50
N GLY A 847 -13.98 17.72 -16.36
CA GLY A 847 -15.21 18.49 -16.08
C GLY A 847 -15.32 19.00 -14.63
N PRO A 848 -16.44 19.70 -14.30
CA PRO A 848 -16.70 20.29 -12.99
C PRO A 848 -16.58 19.32 -11.82
N GLU A 849 -16.83 18.03 -12.04
CA GLU A 849 -16.71 16.96 -11.06
C GLU A 849 -15.26 16.75 -10.57
N THR A 850 -14.28 17.19 -11.36
CA THR A 850 -12.85 17.08 -11.05
C THR A 850 -12.25 18.39 -10.50
N TRP A 851 -13.00 19.50 -10.40
CA TRP A 851 -12.43 20.82 -10.07
C TRP A 851 -12.23 21.10 -8.58
N ARG A 852 -12.55 20.13 -7.72
CA ARG A 852 -12.26 20.24 -6.27
C ARG A 852 -10.75 20.27 -6.02
N ARG A 853 -10.38 20.75 -4.85
CA ARG A 853 -8.98 20.73 -4.38
C ARG A 853 -8.40 19.32 -4.46
N ALA A 854 -7.14 19.22 -4.88
CA ALA A 854 -6.44 17.95 -5.11
C ALA A 854 -6.32 17.09 -3.84
N VAL A 855 -6.36 17.65 -2.63
CA VAL A 855 -6.41 16.89 -1.37
C VAL A 855 -7.64 15.98 -1.27
N TYR A 856 -8.70 16.27 -2.03
CA TYR A 856 -9.91 15.46 -2.11
C TYR A 856 -9.90 14.49 -3.29
N HIS A 857 -8.83 14.43 -4.06
CA HIS A 857 -8.66 13.38 -5.09
C HIS A 857 -8.63 12.00 -4.42
N GLN A 858 -9.37 11.03 -4.99
CA GLN A 858 -9.30 9.64 -4.54
C GLN A 858 -7.94 9.05 -4.96
N ASN A 859 -6.99 9.07 -4.05
CA ASN A 859 -5.60 8.72 -4.30
C ASN A 859 -5.43 7.19 -4.24
N THR A 860 -5.27 6.56 -5.39
CA THR A 860 -5.07 5.11 -5.52
C THR A 860 -3.62 4.78 -5.85
N ARG A 861 -3.12 3.70 -5.24
CA ARG A 861 -1.73 3.23 -5.43
C ARG A 861 -1.53 2.72 -6.85
N ALA A 862 -0.33 2.90 -7.38
CA ALA A 862 0.06 2.51 -8.74
C ALA A 862 -0.83 3.10 -9.85
N SER A 863 -1.58 4.15 -9.57
CA SER A 863 -2.35 4.89 -10.56
C SER A 863 -1.50 6.04 -11.10
N LEU A 864 -1.16 5.98 -12.36
CA LEU A 864 -0.34 7.01 -13.02
C LEU A 864 -1.26 8.11 -13.57
N ILE A 865 -1.30 9.24 -12.89
CA ILE A 865 -2.02 10.45 -13.31
C ILE A 865 -0.98 11.49 -13.66
N ASP A 866 -0.68 11.64 -14.95
CA ASP A 866 0.45 12.40 -15.50
C ASP A 866 0.58 13.82 -14.89
N GLY A 867 -0.53 14.56 -14.82
CA GLY A 867 -0.54 15.91 -14.26
C GLY A 867 -0.17 16.00 -12.76
N LEU A 868 -0.12 14.90 -12.04
CA LEU A 868 0.28 14.82 -10.63
C LEU A 868 1.61 14.07 -10.47
N THR A 869 1.76 12.89 -11.10
CA THR A 869 2.97 12.06 -10.99
C THR A 869 4.22 12.74 -11.56
N ASP A 870 4.08 13.48 -12.67
CA ASP A 870 5.20 14.23 -13.24
C ASP A 870 5.70 15.36 -12.31
N PHE A 871 4.87 15.79 -11.36
CA PHE A 871 5.23 16.75 -10.31
C PHE A 871 5.53 16.09 -8.95
N ASP A 872 5.99 14.84 -8.99
CA ASP A 872 6.48 14.09 -7.83
C ASP A 872 5.40 13.77 -6.77
N LEU A 873 4.12 13.54 -7.18
CA LEU A 873 3.11 13.02 -6.25
C LEU A 873 3.54 11.63 -5.74
N PRO A 874 3.57 11.38 -4.43
CA PRO A 874 3.85 10.05 -3.91
C PRO A 874 2.77 9.03 -4.30
N ASP A 875 3.18 7.77 -4.52
CA ASP A 875 2.26 6.67 -4.81
C ASP A 875 1.55 6.10 -3.55
N ASN A 876 1.97 6.55 -2.37
CA ASN A 876 1.49 6.10 -1.05
C ASN A 876 1.58 4.58 -0.78
N ALA A 877 2.43 3.88 -1.50
CA ALA A 877 2.80 2.50 -1.18
C ALA A 877 3.65 2.43 0.11
N SER A 878 4.33 3.53 0.45
CA SER A 878 5.07 3.72 1.70
C SER A 878 4.90 5.15 2.20
N ALA A 879 5.26 5.40 3.46
CA ALA A 879 5.28 6.76 4.01
C ALA A 879 6.27 7.65 3.25
N ALA A 880 5.85 8.86 2.90
CA ALA A 880 6.68 9.87 2.23
C ALA A 880 6.94 11.06 3.17
N PRO A 881 7.88 10.93 4.12
CA PRO A 881 8.19 12.01 5.07
C PRO A 881 8.87 13.22 4.41
N THR A 882 9.44 13.02 3.23
CA THR A 882 9.99 14.03 2.34
C THR A 882 9.56 13.70 0.92
N ARG A 883 9.09 14.70 0.18
CA ARG A 883 8.79 14.54 -1.24
C ARG A 883 10.03 14.83 -2.09
N ALA A 884 10.22 14.10 -3.16
CA ALA A 884 11.11 14.52 -4.22
C ALA A 884 10.65 15.88 -4.78
N ARG A 885 11.59 16.73 -5.21
CA ARG A 885 11.31 17.99 -5.89
C ARG A 885 12.21 18.09 -7.11
N THR A 886 11.91 17.24 -8.09
CA THR A 886 12.66 17.23 -9.34
C THR A 886 12.31 18.45 -10.19
N ILE A 887 13.25 18.85 -11.05
CA ILE A 887 13.02 19.82 -12.11
C ILE A 887 13.41 19.12 -13.41
N SER A 888 12.41 18.76 -14.21
CA SER A 888 12.62 17.97 -15.41
C SER A 888 11.98 18.62 -16.63
N PRO A 889 12.52 18.37 -17.84
CA PRO A 889 11.85 18.80 -19.09
C PRO A 889 10.46 18.19 -19.25
N LEU A 890 10.20 17.00 -18.69
CA LEU A 890 8.89 16.35 -18.73
C LEU A 890 7.81 17.21 -18.04
N GLN A 891 8.11 17.82 -16.90
CA GLN A 891 7.18 18.73 -16.21
C GLN A 891 6.73 19.88 -17.09
N SER A 892 7.68 20.53 -17.79
CA SER A 892 7.35 21.61 -18.74
C SER A 892 6.56 21.10 -19.94
N LEU A 893 6.87 19.88 -20.43
CA LEU A 893 6.17 19.28 -21.54
C LEU A 893 4.72 18.92 -21.16
N THR A 894 4.53 18.25 -20.01
CA THR A 894 3.22 17.92 -19.45
C THR A 894 2.42 19.18 -19.22
N GLN A 895 2.99 20.16 -18.53
CA GLN A 895 2.33 21.44 -18.26
C GLN A 895 1.91 22.18 -19.51
N PHE A 896 2.68 22.05 -20.60
CA PHE A 896 2.37 22.71 -21.86
C PHE A 896 1.32 21.97 -22.70
N ASN A 897 1.27 20.62 -22.64
CA ASN A 897 0.44 19.81 -23.51
C ASN A 897 -0.72 19.07 -22.83
N HIS A 898 -0.73 19.00 -21.49
CA HIS A 898 -1.77 18.26 -20.78
C HIS A 898 -3.15 18.87 -21.03
N GLN A 899 -4.16 18.03 -21.24
CA GLN A 899 -5.52 18.45 -21.62
C GLN A 899 -6.11 19.45 -20.63
N LEU A 900 -5.93 19.23 -19.31
CA LEU A 900 -6.38 20.17 -18.29
C LEU A 900 -5.79 21.59 -18.52
N THR A 901 -4.50 21.70 -18.83
CA THR A 901 -3.85 23.00 -19.09
C THR A 901 -4.45 23.68 -20.32
N LEU A 902 -4.70 22.91 -21.40
CA LEU A 902 -5.28 23.42 -22.63
C LEU A 902 -6.73 23.91 -22.41
N GLU A 903 -7.51 23.19 -21.63
CA GLU A 903 -8.87 23.58 -21.24
C GLU A 903 -8.86 24.84 -20.38
N LEU A 904 -8.02 24.85 -19.32
CA LEU A 904 -7.91 26.00 -18.40
C LEU A 904 -7.33 27.25 -19.07
N ALA A 905 -6.45 27.10 -20.07
CA ALA A 905 -5.99 28.23 -20.88
C ALA A 905 -7.13 28.92 -21.62
N SER A 906 -8.08 28.15 -22.17
CA SER A 906 -9.27 28.71 -22.83
C SER A 906 -10.23 29.35 -21.83
N VAL A 907 -10.46 28.70 -20.70
CA VAL A 907 -11.30 29.23 -19.59
C VAL A 907 -10.73 30.53 -19.02
N LEU A 908 -9.41 30.64 -18.94
CA LEU A 908 -8.75 31.87 -18.48
C LEU A 908 -8.99 33.03 -19.45
N VAL A 909 -9.01 32.79 -20.77
CA VAL A 909 -9.40 33.84 -21.73
C VAL A 909 -10.80 34.37 -21.44
N GLU A 910 -11.80 33.46 -21.27
CA GLU A 910 -13.17 33.85 -20.91
C GLU A 910 -13.24 34.65 -19.59
N ARG A 911 -12.43 34.26 -18.63
CA ARG A 911 -12.32 34.99 -17.36
C ARG A 911 -11.79 36.40 -17.57
N LEU A 912 -10.74 36.55 -18.35
CA LEU A 912 -10.11 37.86 -18.63
C LEU A 912 -11.07 38.77 -19.39
N GLU A 913 -11.84 38.27 -20.36
CA GLU A 913 -12.87 39.02 -21.07
C GLU A 913 -13.95 39.55 -20.13
N ARG A 914 -14.38 38.72 -19.20
CA ARG A 914 -15.40 39.10 -18.21
C ARG A 914 -14.87 40.10 -17.17
N GLU A 915 -13.63 39.95 -16.68
CA GLU A 915 -13.09 40.75 -15.59
C GLU A 915 -12.42 42.07 -16.04
N ALA A 916 -11.87 42.11 -17.26
CA ALA A 916 -11.11 43.28 -17.77
C ALA A 916 -11.71 43.88 -19.06
N GLY A 917 -12.82 43.36 -19.56
CA GLY A 917 -13.51 43.92 -20.74
C GLY A 917 -12.75 43.74 -22.06
N ALA A 918 -12.86 44.70 -22.98
CA ALA A 918 -12.29 44.61 -24.32
C ALA A 918 -10.87 45.19 -24.46
N ASP A 919 -10.35 45.87 -23.43
CA ASP A 919 -9.02 46.48 -23.47
C ASP A 919 -7.91 45.40 -23.26
N ASP A 920 -7.13 45.20 -24.29
CA ASP A 920 -6.06 44.21 -24.29
C ASP A 920 -4.99 44.46 -23.23
N GLU A 921 -4.66 45.72 -22.98
CA GLU A 921 -3.67 46.04 -21.92
C GLU A 921 -4.20 45.73 -20.53
N ALA A 922 -5.44 46.08 -20.27
CA ALA A 922 -6.11 45.74 -19.01
C ALA A 922 -6.21 44.22 -18.82
N ARG A 923 -6.55 43.46 -19.87
CA ARG A 923 -6.57 41.98 -19.84
C ARG A 923 -5.19 41.37 -19.56
N VAL A 924 -4.12 41.86 -20.22
CA VAL A 924 -2.74 41.41 -19.96
C VAL A 924 -2.35 41.72 -18.51
N LYS A 925 -2.62 42.93 -18.01
CA LYS A 925 -2.36 43.28 -16.61
C LYS A 925 -3.09 42.35 -15.65
N ARG A 926 -4.38 42.09 -15.91
CA ARG A 926 -5.20 41.15 -15.09
C ARG A 926 -4.65 39.74 -15.13
N ALA A 927 -4.22 39.23 -16.28
CA ALA A 927 -3.64 37.90 -16.44
C ALA A 927 -2.36 37.73 -15.57
N PHE A 928 -1.45 38.73 -15.59
CA PHE A 928 -0.25 38.75 -14.77
C PHE A 928 -0.57 38.85 -13.26
N GLN A 929 -1.58 39.64 -12.90
CA GLN A 929 -2.02 39.75 -11.51
C GLN A 929 -2.59 38.42 -11.00
N LEU A 930 -3.37 37.73 -11.81
CA LEU A 930 -3.94 36.41 -11.46
C LEU A 930 -2.85 35.34 -11.35
N ALA A 931 -1.93 35.27 -12.32
CA ALA A 931 -0.92 34.23 -12.37
C ALA A 931 0.25 34.48 -11.40
N PHE A 932 0.75 35.73 -11.35
CA PHE A 932 2.01 36.06 -10.67
C PHE A 932 1.85 37.05 -9.51
N GLN A 933 0.65 37.51 -9.23
CA GLN A 933 0.31 38.45 -8.16
C GLN A 933 1.03 39.80 -8.31
N ARG A 934 1.45 40.15 -9.53
CA ARG A 934 2.12 41.41 -9.89
C ARG A 934 1.66 41.93 -11.28
N PRO A 935 1.81 43.21 -11.57
CA PRO A 935 1.65 43.71 -12.94
C PRO A 935 2.81 43.23 -13.84
N PRO A 936 2.61 43.21 -15.16
CA PRO A 936 3.71 42.97 -16.12
C PRO A 936 4.68 44.18 -16.12
N THR A 937 5.94 43.90 -16.39
CA THR A 937 6.91 44.92 -16.78
C THR A 937 6.60 45.44 -18.18
N ALA A 938 7.21 46.58 -18.58
CA ALA A 938 7.03 47.12 -19.93
C ALA A 938 7.46 46.11 -21.04
N SER A 939 8.54 45.38 -20.81
CA SER A 939 9.03 44.34 -21.75
C SER A 939 8.09 43.13 -21.84
N GLU A 940 7.54 42.67 -20.72
CA GLU A 940 6.56 41.60 -20.68
C GLU A 940 5.25 42.00 -21.36
N LEU A 941 4.77 43.22 -21.15
CA LEU A 941 3.57 43.72 -21.80
C LEU A 941 3.76 43.76 -23.32
N ALA A 942 4.91 44.25 -23.80
CA ALA A 942 5.24 44.27 -25.23
C ALA A 942 5.34 42.85 -25.83
N ALA A 943 5.95 41.91 -25.11
CA ALA A 943 6.03 40.49 -25.54
C ALA A 943 4.64 39.81 -25.58
N ALA A 944 3.81 40.06 -24.56
CA ALA A 944 2.45 39.53 -24.48
C ALA A 944 1.59 40.05 -25.65
N ARG A 945 1.68 41.34 -25.99
CA ARG A 945 0.95 41.91 -27.14
C ARG A 945 1.36 41.26 -28.46
N ARG A 946 2.66 41.09 -28.75
CA ARG A 946 3.14 40.38 -29.92
C ARG A 946 2.64 38.93 -29.96
N LEU A 947 2.69 38.21 -28.86
CA LEU A 947 2.21 36.84 -28.80
C LEU A 947 0.71 36.74 -29.07
N ILE A 948 -0.07 37.71 -28.59
CA ILE A 948 -1.52 37.78 -28.86
C ILE A 948 -1.79 38.06 -30.35
N GLU A 949 -1.07 39.04 -30.96
CA GLU A 949 -1.20 39.40 -32.34
C GLU A 949 -0.87 38.23 -33.29
N GLU A 950 0.18 37.46 -33.00
CA GLU A 950 0.66 36.37 -33.84
C GLU A 950 -0.11 35.06 -33.60
N HIS A 951 -0.53 34.74 -32.36
CA HIS A 951 -1.02 33.42 -31.98
C HIS A 951 -2.30 33.43 -31.10
N GLY A 952 -2.83 34.60 -30.82
CA GLY A 952 -4.08 34.78 -30.07
C GLY A 952 -3.94 34.67 -28.53
N TRP A 953 -5.00 35.00 -27.84
CA TRP A 953 -5.08 35.02 -26.36
C TRP A 953 -4.79 33.67 -25.70
N ARG A 954 -5.23 32.57 -26.32
CA ARG A 954 -5.01 31.24 -25.78
C ARG A 954 -3.52 30.87 -25.72
N ALA A 955 -2.70 31.38 -26.64
CA ALA A 955 -1.25 31.18 -26.58
C ALA A 955 -0.63 31.89 -25.38
N LEU A 956 -1.06 33.12 -25.09
CA LEU A 956 -0.59 33.86 -23.91
C LEU A 956 -1.00 33.14 -22.61
N THR A 957 -2.27 32.80 -22.46
CA THR A 957 -2.78 32.15 -21.23
C THR A 957 -2.11 30.80 -21.00
N ARG A 958 -1.87 30.01 -22.06
CA ARG A 958 -1.09 28.77 -21.99
C ARG A 958 0.37 29.01 -21.57
N ALA A 959 1.02 30.05 -22.09
CA ALA A 959 2.38 30.43 -21.72
C ALA A 959 2.47 30.86 -20.25
N LEU A 960 1.50 31.61 -19.73
CA LEU A 960 1.44 32.02 -18.34
C LEU A 960 1.24 30.81 -17.41
N LEU A 961 0.37 29.86 -17.77
CA LEU A 961 0.15 28.63 -17.02
C LEU A 961 1.34 27.66 -17.06
N ASN A 962 2.34 27.87 -17.93
CA ASN A 962 3.59 27.11 -17.98
C ASN A 962 4.83 27.90 -17.50
N ALA A 963 4.63 29.09 -16.99
CA ALA A 963 5.75 29.94 -16.57
C ALA A 963 6.36 29.49 -15.24
N ASN A 964 7.69 29.44 -15.16
CA ASN A 964 8.40 29.09 -13.92
C ASN A 964 7.97 29.95 -12.72
N GLU A 965 7.65 31.23 -12.94
CA GLU A 965 7.21 32.14 -11.86
C GLU A 965 5.89 31.65 -11.22
N LEU A 966 5.05 30.92 -11.94
CA LEU A 966 3.83 30.32 -11.38
C LEU A 966 4.16 29.24 -10.35
N PHE A 967 5.22 28.44 -10.60
CA PHE A 967 5.51 27.19 -9.88
C PHE A 967 6.61 27.30 -8.81
N PHE A 968 7.33 28.41 -8.74
CA PHE A 968 8.40 28.59 -7.77
C PHE A 968 8.05 29.67 -6.74
N LEU A 969 8.30 29.34 -5.49
CA LEU A 969 8.26 30.27 -4.36
C LEU A 969 9.67 30.74 -4.05
N ARG A 970 9.81 32.06 -3.91
CA ARG A 970 11.07 32.74 -3.56
C ARG A 970 10.97 33.37 -2.19
#